data_c426a1b5eb9ce6fcb0380902af8e8ba3
#
_entry.id   c426a1b5eb9ce6fcb0380902af8e8ba3
#
_cell.length_a   1.000
_cell.length_b   1.000
_cell.length_c   1.000
_cell.angle_alpha   90.00
_cell.angle_beta   90.00
_cell.angle_gamma   90.00
#
_symmetry.space_group_name_H-M   'P 1'
#
loop_
_entity.id
_entity.type
_entity.pdbx_description
1 polymer ?
#
loop_
_entity_poly.entity_id
_entity_poly.type
_entity_poly.pdbx_seq_one_letter_code
_entity_poly.pdbx_strand_id
1 'polypeptide(L)'
;MLLPVRIDGVFGALGKFTVKFRWVILVVWVLATVAVPRFLPSLASVTQGNNANFLPASAPSQHAADLAAPFGGTNLTPVPVVAAVSQGQLAPADVAWLSTLEQDLRHVPTVARVTDLGRSGDGQAEQIQVQSTVGGGDQTGLTTLIDNLRSTIARAGPPSGLQVHLAGAVAIQVDQQKKTGSTGNQEEALTVVFILVLLLLIFRSLLAPLITLIPAFMAVAISGPLVAEAAHAGLKVSQIAQLMLIVLVLGAGTDYGLFLVFRVREQLRAGIEPKEAVRTALVRVGESITFSAATVIAALLTLLAATFQIYSQLAIPLAIGIGVMLLAGLTLLPALLAIFGRAAFWPTRTRAGTGKVGIWGRVAARVVRRPAAALITGVVIFGALALGVLGYKAAGFGGTLNAPAGTDSAAGQALLAEHFPASSANPTNLVYKLKEPAWDDAQAIAAGEQSIRSSGLFTGVTGPLNPVGAINLTPAQFAGLHAELASLGPPSTLPTTPPSHLPVPAEAYEVYRATAAYVSADGRTIQFETGLKAGDPSSTAAMNAVPAIRHAAAVAAARIGATDYGVGGEAPAFYDISQISDRDLLHVIPIAIVVIGILLALVMRSLVAPLYLIASVGLSYLAALGLSVLIFVKIAGNGGLTFILPFLMFIFLLALGEDYNILVMNRIREEAHHYPLREAVRRAIAVTGTTVTSAGMVLAGTFAVFAFVGGRGSGGSQIRDVGVGLALGVLMDTFVVRTVLVPSTVVLLGRWNWWPSRLSRQPADRPGDDGHGGGGGPGGGPGGGPTGPGGAARHSAEPVSVPADRLDGPAHGTERDPKQAAGAPRPAEAAPDRA
;
A
#
# COMPACT_ATOMS: atom_id res chain seq x y z
N MET A 1 -19.24 31.05 -18.80
CA MET A 1 -19.63 32.06 -17.81
C MET A 1 -20.10 31.33 -16.55
N LEU A 2 -19.17 30.78 -15.76
CA LEU A 2 -19.45 30.12 -14.48
C LEU A 2 -19.12 31.15 -13.39
N LEU A 3 -20.10 31.42 -12.55
CA LEU A 3 -20.08 32.39 -11.46
C LEU A 3 -18.80 32.27 -10.65
N PRO A 4 -18.09 33.37 -10.32
CA PRO A 4 -17.08 33.35 -9.28
C PRO A 4 -17.81 33.22 -7.94
N VAL A 5 -18.03 31.98 -7.51
CA VAL A 5 -18.31 31.76 -6.08
C VAL A 5 -17.10 32.37 -5.36
N ARG A 6 -17.35 33.34 -4.48
CA ARG A 6 -16.32 33.93 -3.61
C ARG A 6 -15.85 32.87 -2.65
N ILE A 7 -14.95 32.01 -3.13
CA ILE A 7 -14.36 30.88 -2.38
C ILE A 7 -13.75 31.39 -1.08
N ASP A 8 -13.13 32.57 -1.09
CA ASP A 8 -12.64 33.25 0.12
C ASP A 8 -13.74 33.45 1.20
N GLY A 9 -15.00 33.62 0.78
CA GLY A 9 -16.13 33.74 1.70
C GLY A 9 -16.45 32.46 2.43
N VAL A 10 -16.35 31.31 1.75
CA VAL A 10 -16.64 29.99 2.35
C VAL A 10 -15.60 29.64 3.40
N PHE A 11 -14.31 29.71 3.07
CA PHE A 11 -13.24 29.44 4.05
C PHE A 11 -13.17 30.50 5.16
N GLY A 12 -13.57 31.73 4.88
CA GLY A 12 -13.73 32.79 5.90
C GLY A 12 -14.86 32.47 6.89
N ALA A 13 -15.99 31.96 6.39
CA ALA A 13 -17.10 31.50 7.23
C ALA A 13 -16.71 30.24 8.04
N LEU A 14 -16.06 29.26 7.39
CA LEU A 14 -15.55 28.05 8.04
C LEU A 14 -14.54 28.39 9.13
N GLY A 15 -13.61 29.32 8.89
CA GLY A 15 -12.63 29.77 9.88
C GLY A 15 -13.29 30.46 11.08
N LYS A 16 -14.34 31.28 10.87
CA LYS A 16 -15.13 31.84 11.96
C LYS A 16 -15.86 30.75 12.74
N PHE A 17 -16.45 29.80 12.05
CA PHE A 17 -17.17 28.68 12.65
C PHE A 17 -16.24 27.81 13.50
N THR A 18 -15.10 27.38 12.97
CA THR A 18 -14.16 26.51 13.68
C THR A 18 -13.54 27.17 14.91
N VAL A 19 -13.20 28.44 14.83
CA VAL A 19 -12.70 29.20 16.00
C VAL A 19 -13.77 29.44 17.05
N LYS A 20 -15.02 29.76 16.64
CA LYS A 20 -16.15 30.00 17.57
C LYS A 20 -16.55 28.72 18.29
N PHE A 21 -16.69 27.60 17.55
CA PHE A 21 -17.20 26.33 18.07
C PHE A 21 -16.08 25.30 18.34
N ARG A 22 -14.84 25.73 18.56
CA ARG A 22 -13.67 24.85 18.70
C ARG A 22 -13.83 23.73 19.74
N TRP A 23 -14.47 24.00 20.88
CA TRP A 23 -14.71 22.98 21.90
C TRP A 23 -15.81 22.00 21.51
N VAL A 24 -16.85 22.46 20.85
CA VAL A 24 -17.93 21.61 20.33
C VAL A 24 -17.38 20.69 19.25
N ILE A 25 -16.57 21.21 18.33
CA ILE A 25 -15.92 20.42 17.30
C ILE A 25 -15.05 19.32 17.91
N LEU A 26 -14.23 19.67 18.91
CA LEU A 26 -13.40 18.69 19.62
C LEU A 26 -14.26 17.57 20.25
N VAL A 27 -15.33 17.93 20.97
CA VAL A 27 -16.22 16.97 21.60
C VAL A 27 -16.91 16.09 20.55
N VAL A 28 -17.41 16.67 19.46
CA VAL A 28 -18.05 15.89 18.38
C VAL A 28 -17.08 14.88 17.77
N TRP A 29 -15.83 15.27 17.49
CA TRP A 29 -14.82 14.35 16.95
C TRP A 29 -14.44 13.25 17.96
N VAL A 30 -14.28 13.58 19.25
CA VAL A 30 -14.02 12.58 20.31
C VAL A 30 -15.20 11.60 20.42
N LEU A 31 -16.43 12.10 20.44
CA LEU A 31 -17.62 11.25 20.47
C LEU A 31 -17.71 10.38 19.22
N ALA A 32 -17.46 10.92 18.04
CA ALA A 32 -17.45 10.15 16.80
C ALA A 32 -16.37 9.06 16.80
N THR A 33 -15.16 9.37 17.30
CA THR A 33 -14.06 8.39 17.39
C THR A 33 -14.38 7.23 18.33
N VAL A 34 -15.20 7.45 19.37
CA VAL A 34 -15.63 6.39 20.31
C VAL A 34 -16.87 5.67 19.79
N ALA A 35 -17.86 6.42 19.28
CA ALA A 35 -19.16 5.87 18.88
C ALA A 35 -19.07 5.06 17.59
N VAL A 36 -18.36 5.58 16.54
CA VAL A 36 -18.31 4.92 15.23
C VAL A 36 -17.75 3.50 15.32
N PRO A 37 -16.58 3.23 15.97
CA PRO A 37 -16.08 1.86 16.13
C PRO A 37 -16.94 0.99 17.08
N ARG A 38 -17.80 1.60 17.91
CA ARG A 38 -18.67 0.85 18.84
C ARG A 38 -19.93 0.33 18.16
N PHE A 39 -20.47 1.08 17.19
CA PHE A 39 -21.72 0.76 16.52
C PHE A 39 -21.54 0.15 15.14
N LEU A 40 -20.39 0.37 14.48
CA LEU A 40 -20.09 -0.18 13.17
C LEU A 40 -19.06 -1.32 13.27
N PRO A 41 -19.05 -2.26 12.30
CA PRO A 41 -18.13 -3.37 12.31
C PRO A 41 -16.67 -2.90 12.16
N SER A 42 -15.73 -3.71 12.64
CA SER A 42 -14.30 -3.42 12.45
C SER A 42 -13.88 -3.70 11.01
N LEU A 43 -12.93 -2.92 10.50
CA LEU A 43 -12.37 -3.15 9.16
C LEU A 43 -11.75 -4.54 9.02
N ALA A 44 -11.12 -5.04 10.09
CA ALA A 44 -10.48 -6.36 10.09
C ALA A 44 -11.48 -7.51 9.88
N SER A 45 -12.74 -7.37 10.33
CA SER A 45 -13.76 -8.43 10.18
C SER A 45 -14.24 -8.64 8.74
N VAL A 46 -14.03 -7.66 7.85
CA VAL A 46 -14.45 -7.70 6.43
C VAL A 46 -13.28 -7.80 5.46
N THR A 47 -12.05 -7.79 5.98
CA THR A 47 -10.83 -7.83 5.15
C THR A 47 -10.58 -9.25 4.66
N GLN A 48 -10.31 -9.40 3.35
CA GLN A 48 -10.00 -10.66 2.69
C GLN A 48 -8.50 -10.76 2.38
N GLY A 49 -7.87 -11.86 2.78
CA GLY A 49 -6.43 -12.10 2.58
C GLY A 49 -6.08 -12.91 1.33
N ASN A 50 -7.05 -13.64 0.74
CA ASN A 50 -6.80 -14.43 -0.46
C ASN A 50 -6.92 -13.57 -1.73
N ASN A 51 -5.80 -13.32 -2.39
CA ASN A 51 -5.74 -12.49 -3.60
C ASN A 51 -6.41 -13.15 -4.83
N ALA A 52 -6.56 -14.48 -4.86
CA ALA A 52 -7.25 -15.18 -5.94
C ALA A 52 -8.76 -14.82 -5.99
N ASN A 53 -9.37 -14.45 -4.86
CA ASN A 53 -10.76 -14.02 -4.78
C ASN A 53 -11.05 -12.69 -5.50
N PHE A 54 -9.99 -11.99 -5.92
CA PHE A 54 -10.07 -10.73 -6.66
C PHE A 54 -9.83 -10.88 -8.17
N LEU A 55 -9.61 -12.11 -8.65
CA LEU A 55 -9.57 -12.39 -10.08
C LEU A 55 -10.97 -12.26 -10.68
N PRO A 56 -11.10 -11.70 -11.88
CA PRO A 56 -12.38 -11.73 -12.60
C PRO A 56 -12.74 -13.18 -12.97
N ALA A 57 -14.03 -13.47 -13.01
CA ALA A 57 -14.55 -14.80 -13.38
C ALA A 57 -14.07 -15.26 -14.78
N SER A 58 -13.67 -14.32 -15.64
CA SER A 58 -13.12 -14.62 -16.97
C SER A 58 -11.65 -15.05 -16.97
N ALA A 59 -10.97 -15.05 -15.82
CA ALA A 59 -9.57 -15.48 -15.74
C ALA A 59 -9.46 -17.00 -15.95
N PRO A 60 -8.52 -17.48 -16.78
CA PRO A 60 -8.38 -18.92 -17.05
C PRO A 60 -8.11 -19.77 -15.80
N SER A 61 -7.41 -19.24 -14.82
CA SER A 61 -7.19 -19.92 -13.53
C SER A 61 -8.48 -19.99 -12.70
N GLN A 62 -9.38 -19.02 -12.80
CA GLN A 62 -10.68 -19.07 -12.15
C GLN A 62 -11.58 -20.12 -12.83
N HIS A 63 -11.56 -20.20 -14.16
CA HIS A 63 -12.26 -21.25 -14.90
C HIS A 63 -11.78 -22.66 -14.47
N ALA A 64 -10.47 -22.85 -14.31
CA ALA A 64 -9.94 -24.12 -13.81
C ALA A 64 -10.44 -24.44 -12.40
N ALA A 65 -10.57 -23.47 -11.56
CA ALA A 65 -11.10 -23.61 -10.23
C ALA A 65 -12.59 -23.96 -10.21
N ASP A 66 -13.37 -23.39 -11.12
CA ASP A 66 -14.79 -23.74 -11.30
C ASP A 66 -14.94 -25.20 -11.79
N LEU A 67 -14.08 -25.66 -12.70
CA LEU A 67 -14.00 -27.05 -13.12
C LEU A 67 -13.63 -28.00 -11.97
N ALA A 68 -12.76 -27.58 -11.06
CA ALA A 68 -12.35 -28.34 -9.89
C ALA A 68 -13.38 -28.36 -8.74
N ALA A 69 -14.52 -27.68 -8.89
CA ALA A 69 -15.57 -27.62 -7.85
C ALA A 69 -15.98 -29.00 -7.27
N PRO A 70 -16.04 -30.10 -8.05
CA PRO A 70 -16.37 -31.42 -7.49
C PRO A 70 -15.34 -31.94 -6.45
N PHE A 71 -14.11 -31.45 -6.48
CA PHE A 71 -13.04 -31.86 -5.56
C PHE A 71 -12.94 -31.01 -4.29
N GLY A 72 -13.80 -30.05 -4.12
CA GLY A 72 -13.87 -29.20 -2.93
C GLY A 72 -14.04 -27.71 -3.22
N GLY A 73 -13.96 -27.32 -4.50
CA GLY A 73 -14.15 -25.93 -4.96
C GLY A 73 -13.12 -24.94 -4.43
N THR A 74 -13.14 -23.74 -5.01
CA THR A 74 -12.24 -22.61 -4.66
C THR A 74 -12.52 -21.98 -3.30
N ASN A 75 -13.58 -22.38 -2.62
CA ASN A 75 -14.02 -21.74 -1.39
C ASN A 75 -13.58 -22.43 -0.10
N LEU A 76 -12.92 -23.60 -0.21
CA LEU A 76 -12.42 -24.30 0.96
C LEU A 76 -10.92 -24.04 1.15
N THR A 77 -10.56 -23.79 2.39
CA THR A 77 -9.16 -23.54 2.79
C THR A 77 -8.51 -24.87 3.16
N PRO A 78 -7.48 -25.32 2.41
CA PRO A 78 -6.81 -26.57 2.68
C PRO A 78 -5.78 -26.44 3.80
N VAL A 79 -5.74 -27.40 4.69
CA VAL A 79 -4.73 -27.56 5.75
C VAL A 79 -4.21 -28.99 5.74
N PRO A 80 -3.01 -29.25 5.21
CA PRO A 80 -2.38 -30.56 5.27
C PRO A 80 -2.01 -30.93 6.71
N VAL A 81 -2.31 -32.15 7.10
CA VAL A 81 -1.83 -32.82 8.34
C VAL A 81 -0.91 -33.92 7.89
N VAL A 82 0.32 -33.94 8.39
CA VAL A 82 1.34 -34.95 8.04
C VAL A 82 1.70 -35.71 9.30
N ALA A 83 1.57 -37.03 9.23
CA ALA A 83 1.97 -37.94 10.27
C ALA A 83 3.14 -38.77 9.77
N ALA A 84 4.23 -38.91 10.55
CA ALA A 84 5.39 -39.69 10.16
C ALA A 84 6.05 -40.34 11.35
N VAL A 85 6.66 -41.51 11.10
CA VAL A 85 7.55 -42.21 12.08
C VAL A 85 9.00 -41.94 11.71
N SER A 86 9.85 -41.74 12.73
CA SER A 86 11.27 -41.43 12.51
C SER A 86 12.09 -42.62 12.02
N GLN A 87 11.60 -43.84 12.16
CA GLN A 87 12.26 -45.09 11.72
C GLN A 87 11.23 -46.17 11.39
N GLY A 88 11.46 -46.93 10.32
CA GLY A 88 10.62 -48.05 9.91
C GLY A 88 9.41 -47.58 9.09
N GLN A 89 8.39 -48.40 9.01
CA GLN A 89 7.11 -48.12 8.36
C GLN A 89 6.01 -47.88 9.39
N LEU A 90 4.95 -47.14 9.01
CA LEU A 90 3.77 -46.97 9.85
C LEU A 90 3.21 -48.34 10.26
N ALA A 91 3.13 -48.58 11.57
CA ALA A 91 2.56 -49.85 12.09
C ALA A 91 1.02 -49.85 11.90
N PRO A 92 0.38 -51.04 11.86
CA PRO A 92 -1.09 -51.14 11.78
C PRO A 92 -1.83 -50.37 12.90
N ALA A 93 -1.18 -50.25 14.07
CA ALA A 93 -1.72 -49.48 15.20
C ALA A 93 -1.70 -47.98 14.93
N ASP A 94 -0.66 -47.44 14.23
CA ASP A 94 -0.55 -46.05 13.85
C ASP A 94 -1.64 -45.69 12.84
N VAL A 95 -1.86 -46.56 11.86
CA VAL A 95 -2.91 -46.42 10.83
C VAL A 95 -4.30 -46.42 11.44
N ALA A 96 -4.59 -47.32 12.38
CA ALA A 96 -5.87 -47.35 13.08
C ALA A 96 -6.08 -46.09 13.92
N TRP A 97 -5.01 -45.56 14.54
CA TRP A 97 -5.05 -44.31 15.27
C TRP A 97 -5.30 -43.14 14.31
N LEU A 98 -4.63 -43.10 13.14
CA LEU A 98 -4.84 -42.04 12.13
C LEU A 98 -6.29 -42.03 11.61
N SER A 99 -6.89 -43.20 11.37
CA SER A 99 -8.30 -43.30 10.99
C SER A 99 -9.26 -42.75 12.07
N THR A 100 -8.91 -42.90 13.35
CA THR A 100 -9.65 -42.29 14.45
C THR A 100 -9.46 -40.78 14.48
N LEU A 101 -8.21 -40.34 14.30
CA LEU A 101 -7.90 -38.90 14.21
C LEU A 101 -8.68 -38.20 13.08
N GLU A 102 -8.82 -38.83 11.90
CA GLU A 102 -9.62 -38.29 10.81
C GLU A 102 -11.08 -38.04 11.22
N GLN A 103 -11.66 -38.99 11.97
CA GLN A 103 -13.02 -38.83 12.50
C GLN A 103 -13.11 -37.67 13.48
N ASP A 104 -12.14 -37.53 14.37
CA ASP A 104 -12.07 -36.43 15.33
C ASP A 104 -11.90 -35.08 14.62
N LEU A 105 -11.04 -35.01 13.58
CA LEU A 105 -10.83 -33.82 12.77
C LEU A 105 -12.10 -33.36 12.01
N ARG A 106 -12.95 -34.32 11.58
CA ARG A 106 -14.26 -34.02 10.94
C ARG A 106 -15.22 -33.28 11.87
N HIS A 107 -15.07 -33.47 13.19
CA HIS A 107 -15.91 -32.81 14.20
C HIS A 107 -15.38 -31.43 14.63
N VAL A 108 -14.22 -31.01 14.12
CA VAL A 108 -13.70 -29.66 14.40
C VAL A 108 -14.59 -28.60 13.75
N PRO A 109 -15.03 -27.57 14.48
CA PRO A 109 -15.85 -26.50 13.91
C PRO A 109 -15.22 -25.92 12.65
N THR A 110 -16.03 -25.66 11.64
CA THR A 110 -15.65 -25.10 10.33
C THR A 110 -14.91 -26.07 9.40
N VAL A 111 -14.63 -27.30 9.80
CA VAL A 111 -14.12 -28.32 8.90
C VAL A 111 -15.28 -28.87 8.06
N ALA A 112 -15.14 -28.75 6.73
CA ALA A 112 -16.13 -29.23 5.77
C ALA A 112 -15.85 -30.65 5.31
N ARG A 113 -14.58 -31.00 5.17
CA ARG A 113 -14.13 -32.31 4.68
C ARG A 113 -12.77 -32.66 5.26
N VAL A 114 -12.56 -33.95 5.51
CA VAL A 114 -11.26 -34.53 5.81
C VAL A 114 -11.06 -35.71 4.83
N THR A 115 -9.96 -35.65 4.08
CA THR A 115 -9.63 -36.68 3.06
C THR A 115 -8.25 -37.24 3.37
N ASP A 116 -8.17 -38.55 3.49
CA ASP A 116 -6.90 -39.24 3.50
C ASP A 116 -6.31 -39.24 2.08
N LEU A 117 -5.12 -38.67 1.92
CA LEU A 117 -4.37 -38.65 0.67
C LEU A 117 -3.43 -39.87 0.52
N GLY A 118 -3.35 -40.73 1.55
CA GLY A 118 -2.60 -41.96 1.53
C GLY A 118 -1.19 -41.87 2.09
N ARG A 119 -0.48 -42.99 2.03
CA ARG A 119 0.85 -43.11 2.57
C ARG A 119 1.92 -42.68 1.57
N SER A 120 3.02 -42.20 2.11
CA SER A 120 4.22 -41.91 1.36
C SER A 120 4.80 -43.14 0.66
N GLY A 121 5.59 -42.92 -0.41
CA GLY A 121 6.20 -43.99 -1.17
C GLY A 121 7.19 -44.89 -0.37
N ASP A 122 7.73 -44.39 0.72
CA ASP A 122 8.59 -45.10 1.66
C ASP A 122 7.81 -45.80 2.79
N GLY A 123 6.49 -45.56 2.89
CA GLY A 123 5.61 -46.12 3.88
C GLY A 123 5.81 -45.58 5.31
N GLN A 124 6.62 -44.51 5.48
CA GLN A 124 6.97 -43.92 6.75
C GLN A 124 6.01 -42.81 7.17
N ALA A 125 5.28 -42.20 6.23
CA ALA A 125 4.38 -41.09 6.51
C ALA A 125 2.99 -41.29 5.86
N GLU A 126 1.99 -40.61 6.42
CA GLU A 126 0.64 -40.49 5.86
C GLU A 126 0.20 -39.04 5.84
N GLN A 127 -0.47 -38.63 4.77
CA GLN A 127 -0.97 -37.27 4.58
C GLN A 127 -2.49 -37.24 4.61
N ILE A 128 -3.03 -36.41 5.50
CA ILE A 128 -4.46 -36.15 5.62
C ILE A 128 -4.71 -34.72 5.20
N GLN A 129 -5.69 -34.47 4.32
CA GLN A 129 -6.09 -33.13 3.89
C GLN A 129 -7.34 -32.70 4.63
N VAL A 130 -7.24 -31.69 5.48
CA VAL A 130 -8.38 -31.00 6.08
C VAL A 130 -8.78 -29.83 5.18
N GLN A 131 -10.07 -29.73 4.89
CA GLN A 131 -10.66 -28.63 4.10
C GLN A 131 -11.66 -27.88 4.97
N SER A 132 -11.46 -26.59 5.17
CA SER A 132 -12.29 -25.74 6.03
C SER A 132 -13.09 -24.71 5.25
N THR A 133 -14.29 -24.36 5.75
CA THR A 133 -15.11 -23.25 5.23
C THR A 133 -14.63 -21.89 5.66
N VAL A 134 -13.62 -21.79 6.54
CA VAL A 134 -13.01 -20.52 6.93
C VAL A 134 -12.33 -19.91 5.71
N GLY A 135 -12.77 -18.73 5.31
CA GLY A 135 -12.16 -18.02 4.19
C GLY A 135 -10.72 -17.62 4.49
N GLY A 136 -9.83 -17.69 3.48
CA GLY A 136 -8.42 -17.33 3.63
C GLY A 136 -8.15 -15.89 4.11
N GLY A 137 -9.17 -15.04 4.17
CA GLY A 137 -9.10 -13.67 4.70
C GLY A 137 -9.53 -13.50 6.14
N ASP A 138 -10.19 -14.48 6.72
CA ASP A 138 -10.61 -14.46 8.12
C ASP A 138 -9.46 -14.92 9.03
N GLN A 139 -8.55 -13.99 9.33
CA GLN A 139 -7.36 -14.26 10.16
C GLN A 139 -7.72 -14.81 11.55
N THR A 140 -8.82 -14.36 12.14
CA THR A 140 -9.28 -14.83 13.46
C THR A 140 -9.82 -16.25 13.33
N GLY A 141 -10.64 -16.50 12.31
CA GLY A 141 -11.17 -17.82 12.00
C GLY A 141 -10.06 -18.81 11.69
N LEU A 142 -9.07 -18.43 10.87
CA LEU A 142 -7.91 -19.27 10.55
C LEU A 142 -7.08 -19.60 11.79
N THR A 143 -6.83 -18.62 12.65
CA THR A 143 -6.10 -18.86 13.92
C THR A 143 -6.87 -19.83 14.80
N THR A 144 -8.17 -19.64 14.93
CA THR A 144 -9.05 -20.51 15.72
C THR A 144 -9.10 -21.93 15.13
N LEU A 145 -9.19 -22.04 13.80
CA LEU A 145 -9.14 -23.33 13.09
C LEU A 145 -7.84 -24.10 13.40
N ILE A 146 -6.69 -23.47 13.18
CA ILE A 146 -5.37 -24.10 13.43
C ILE A 146 -5.21 -24.50 14.90
N ASP A 147 -5.65 -23.66 15.85
CA ASP A 147 -5.60 -23.98 17.28
C ASP A 147 -6.52 -25.14 17.63
N ASN A 148 -7.73 -25.19 17.05
CA ASN A 148 -8.65 -26.31 17.24
C ASN A 148 -8.10 -27.62 16.65
N LEU A 149 -7.49 -27.59 15.44
CA LEU A 149 -6.86 -28.76 14.84
C LEU A 149 -5.73 -29.28 15.72
N ARG A 150 -4.82 -28.38 16.17
CA ARG A 150 -3.71 -28.74 17.07
C ARG A 150 -4.20 -29.31 18.42
N SER A 151 -5.21 -28.70 18.99
CA SER A 151 -5.80 -29.18 20.24
C SER A 151 -6.47 -30.54 20.10
N THR A 152 -7.05 -30.83 18.94
CA THR A 152 -7.66 -32.10 18.64
C THR A 152 -6.59 -33.20 18.46
N ILE A 153 -5.52 -32.93 17.72
CA ILE A 153 -4.36 -33.81 17.58
C ILE A 153 -3.73 -34.09 18.95
N ALA A 154 -3.51 -33.04 19.75
CA ALA A 154 -2.92 -33.21 21.09
C ALA A 154 -3.83 -34.04 22.05
N ARG A 155 -5.16 -33.86 21.97
CA ARG A 155 -6.13 -34.65 22.78
C ARG A 155 -6.20 -36.10 22.36
N ALA A 156 -6.09 -36.37 21.05
CA ALA A 156 -6.04 -37.74 20.52
C ALA A 156 -4.81 -38.50 20.99
N GLY A 157 -3.73 -37.82 21.42
CA GLY A 157 -2.52 -38.38 21.97
C GLY A 157 -1.79 -39.30 20.97
N PRO A 158 -0.93 -38.79 20.10
CA PRO A 158 -0.21 -39.61 19.12
C PRO A 158 0.55 -40.76 19.79
N PRO A 159 0.57 -41.98 19.20
CA PRO A 159 1.37 -43.08 19.66
C PRO A 159 2.85 -42.71 19.80
N SER A 160 3.57 -43.40 20.69
CA SER A 160 4.99 -43.15 20.91
C SER A 160 5.78 -43.42 19.62
N GLY A 161 6.51 -42.41 19.14
CA GLY A 161 7.28 -42.44 17.89
C GLY A 161 6.57 -41.88 16.64
N LEU A 162 5.25 -41.65 16.71
CA LEU A 162 4.51 -41.00 15.64
C LEU A 162 4.49 -39.47 15.85
N GLN A 163 5.04 -38.74 14.90
CA GLN A 163 4.99 -37.28 14.86
C GLN A 163 3.83 -36.85 13.98
N VAL A 164 2.99 -35.89 14.45
CA VAL A 164 1.85 -35.41 13.69
C VAL A 164 1.87 -33.86 13.73
N HIS A 165 1.97 -33.25 12.58
CA HIS A 165 2.11 -31.79 12.43
C HIS A 165 1.22 -31.24 11.34
N LEU A 166 0.81 -29.97 11.49
CA LEU A 166 0.13 -29.23 10.46
C LEU A 166 1.15 -28.62 9.48
N ALA A 167 0.87 -28.71 8.19
CA ALA A 167 1.71 -28.14 7.13
C ALA A 167 0.92 -27.13 6.26
N GLY A 168 1.58 -26.58 5.27
CA GLY A 168 0.99 -25.74 4.25
C GLY A 168 0.81 -24.27 4.65
N ALA A 169 0.36 -23.46 3.68
CA ALA A 169 0.37 -22.00 3.75
C ALA A 169 -0.39 -21.42 4.95
N VAL A 170 -1.53 -22.00 5.30
CA VAL A 170 -2.39 -21.51 6.41
C VAL A 170 -1.73 -21.72 7.77
N ALA A 171 -1.19 -22.90 8.02
CA ALA A 171 -0.47 -23.20 9.27
C ALA A 171 0.75 -22.29 9.43
N ILE A 172 1.51 -22.10 8.35
CA ILE A 172 2.67 -21.20 8.30
C ILE A 172 2.24 -19.75 8.58
N GLN A 173 1.18 -19.28 7.96
CA GLN A 173 0.65 -17.93 8.16
C GLN A 173 0.25 -17.66 9.61
N VAL A 174 -0.46 -18.60 10.24
CA VAL A 174 -0.87 -18.50 11.64
C VAL A 174 0.34 -18.51 12.57
N ASP A 175 1.33 -19.37 12.33
CA ASP A 175 2.55 -19.41 13.14
C ASP A 175 3.41 -18.16 12.97
N GLN A 176 3.51 -17.60 11.76
CA GLN A 176 4.15 -16.33 11.53
C GLN A 176 3.45 -15.21 12.29
N GLN A 177 2.11 -15.17 12.24
CA GLN A 177 1.33 -14.16 12.94
C GLN A 177 1.50 -14.26 14.45
N LYS A 178 1.48 -15.47 15.02
CA LYS A 178 1.71 -15.69 16.46
C LYS A 178 3.12 -15.26 16.89
N LYS A 179 4.12 -15.59 16.10
CA LYS A 179 5.50 -15.20 16.35
C LYS A 179 5.71 -13.68 16.20
N THR A 180 5.07 -13.06 15.23
CA THR A 180 5.09 -11.61 15.03
C THR A 180 4.22 -10.89 16.06
N GLY A 181 3.12 -11.47 16.51
CA GLY A 181 2.23 -10.89 17.54
C GLY A 181 2.89 -10.69 18.89
N SER A 182 3.87 -11.51 19.26
CA SER A 182 4.68 -11.30 20.47
C SER A 182 5.71 -10.16 20.35
N THR A 183 6.14 -9.84 19.12
CA THR A 183 7.03 -8.72 18.77
C THR A 183 6.28 -7.53 18.16
N GLY A 184 5.06 -7.73 17.66
CA GLY A 184 4.27 -6.74 16.92
C GLY A 184 3.96 -5.46 17.70
N ASN A 185 3.66 -5.57 18.98
CA ASN A 185 3.45 -4.39 19.84
C ASN A 185 4.71 -3.51 19.94
N GLN A 186 5.91 -4.10 19.89
CA GLN A 186 7.16 -3.33 19.90
C GLN A 186 7.44 -2.67 18.56
N GLU A 187 7.09 -3.34 17.44
CA GLU A 187 7.27 -2.82 16.09
C GLU A 187 6.30 -1.69 15.76
N GLU A 188 5.02 -1.80 16.16
CA GLU A 188 4.05 -0.71 16.06
C GLU A 188 4.45 0.49 16.90
N ALA A 189 4.89 0.26 18.14
CA ALA A 189 5.39 1.32 19.01
C ALA A 189 6.61 2.01 18.39
N LEU A 190 7.56 1.25 17.83
CA LEU A 190 8.75 1.78 17.17
C LEU A 190 8.36 2.65 15.96
N THR A 191 7.36 2.23 15.20
CA THR A 191 6.79 2.98 14.07
C THR A 191 6.24 4.33 14.49
N VAL A 192 5.37 4.33 15.50
CA VAL A 192 4.76 5.55 16.05
C VAL A 192 5.85 6.47 16.61
N VAL A 193 6.82 5.91 17.34
CA VAL A 193 7.95 6.66 17.88
C VAL A 193 8.80 7.27 16.76
N PHE A 194 9.08 6.52 15.69
CA PHE A 194 9.85 7.03 14.55
C PHE A 194 9.16 8.22 13.88
N ILE A 195 7.85 8.08 13.57
CA ILE A 195 7.06 9.17 12.99
C ILE A 195 7.03 10.38 13.93
N LEU A 196 6.84 10.14 15.23
CA LEU A 196 6.83 11.20 16.24
C LEU A 196 8.18 11.93 16.31
N VAL A 197 9.29 11.18 16.33
CA VAL A 197 10.64 11.76 16.32
C VAL A 197 10.88 12.58 15.06
N LEU A 198 10.50 12.06 13.90
CA LEU A 198 10.63 12.78 12.63
C LEU A 198 9.85 14.11 12.64
N LEU A 199 8.60 14.07 13.13
CA LEU A 199 7.77 15.27 13.25
C LEU A 199 8.34 16.25 14.31
N LEU A 200 8.88 15.75 15.43
CA LEU A 200 9.55 16.58 16.43
C LEU A 200 10.74 17.34 15.84
N LEU A 201 11.56 16.67 15.03
CA LEU A 201 12.70 17.28 14.34
C LEU A 201 12.28 18.37 13.36
N ILE A 202 11.17 18.14 12.62
CA ILE A 202 10.65 19.06 11.61
C ILE A 202 9.98 20.27 12.26
N PHE A 203 9.06 20.06 13.18
CA PHE A 203 8.33 21.15 13.84
C PHE A 203 9.18 21.91 14.87
N ARG A 204 10.19 21.23 15.45
CA ARG A 204 10.99 21.74 16.59
C ARG A 204 10.08 22.24 17.70
N SER A 205 9.03 21.47 17.97
CA SER A 205 8.00 21.72 18.98
C SER A 205 7.50 20.39 19.50
N LEU A 206 7.12 20.32 20.78
CA LEU A 206 6.58 19.10 21.38
C LEU A 206 5.08 18.92 21.09
N LEU A 207 4.32 20.03 21.00
CA LEU A 207 2.87 19.98 20.84
C LEU A 207 2.42 19.98 19.37
N ALA A 208 3.17 20.62 18.45
CA ALA A 208 2.78 20.68 17.05
C ALA A 208 2.62 19.30 16.39
N PRO A 209 3.53 18.31 16.60
CA PRO A 209 3.34 16.95 16.12
C PRO A 209 2.05 16.30 16.60
N LEU A 210 1.72 16.43 17.89
CA LEU A 210 0.51 15.88 18.48
C LEU A 210 -0.74 16.53 17.88
N ILE A 211 -0.74 17.87 17.70
CA ILE A 211 -1.84 18.60 17.10
C ILE A 211 -2.10 18.14 15.65
N THR A 212 -1.07 17.70 14.92
CA THR A 212 -1.24 17.18 13.55
C THR A 212 -1.62 15.70 13.51
N LEU A 213 -1.07 14.89 14.44
CA LEU A 213 -1.33 13.45 14.47
C LEU A 213 -2.69 13.08 15.06
N ILE A 214 -3.18 13.83 16.08
CA ILE A 214 -4.49 13.54 16.69
C ILE A 214 -5.62 13.51 15.65
N PRO A 215 -5.80 14.53 14.78
CA PRO A 215 -6.80 14.48 13.72
C PRO A 215 -6.62 13.30 12.75
N ALA A 216 -5.39 12.94 12.43
CA ALA A 216 -5.10 11.82 11.54
C ALA A 216 -5.45 10.46 12.16
N PHE A 217 -5.10 10.23 13.45
CA PHE A 217 -5.50 9.03 14.16
C PHE A 217 -7.02 8.92 14.32
N MET A 218 -7.70 10.03 14.65
CA MET A 218 -9.16 10.05 14.74
C MET A 218 -9.81 9.76 13.38
N ALA A 219 -9.23 10.30 12.29
CA ALA A 219 -9.70 10.02 10.93
C ALA A 219 -9.52 8.54 10.56
N VAL A 220 -8.39 7.91 10.89
CA VAL A 220 -8.17 6.47 10.69
C VAL A 220 -9.21 5.66 11.47
N ALA A 221 -9.39 5.97 12.76
CA ALA A 221 -10.32 5.25 13.64
C ALA A 221 -11.78 5.32 13.15
N ILE A 222 -12.19 6.41 12.50
CA ILE A 222 -13.53 6.59 11.94
C ILE A 222 -13.61 5.97 10.53
N SER A 223 -12.57 6.10 9.71
CA SER A 223 -12.59 5.62 8.31
C SER A 223 -12.69 4.10 8.22
N GLY A 224 -12.00 3.36 9.10
CA GLY A 224 -12.04 1.90 9.09
C GLY A 224 -13.46 1.33 9.19
N PRO A 225 -14.22 1.65 10.24
CA PRO A 225 -15.62 1.21 10.35
C PRO A 225 -16.54 1.69 9.23
N LEU A 226 -16.33 2.90 8.68
CA LEU A 226 -17.11 3.38 7.53
C LEU A 226 -16.84 2.55 6.27
N VAL A 227 -15.58 2.14 6.05
CA VAL A 227 -15.21 1.22 4.96
C VAL A 227 -15.81 -0.17 5.20
N ALA A 228 -15.82 -0.65 6.44
CA ALA A 228 -16.44 -1.93 6.79
C ALA A 228 -17.96 -1.92 6.54
N GLU A 229 -18.63 -0.80 6.80
CA GLU A 229 -20.05 -0.64 6.44
C GLU A 229 -20.29 -0.64 4.94
N ALA A 230 -19.40 0.01 4.16
CA ALA A 230 -19.44 -0.07 2.71
C ALA A 230 -19.21 -1.49 2.18
N ALA A 231 -18.47 -2.33 2.92
CA ALA A 231 -18.28 -3.75 2.57
C ALA A 231 -19.58 -4.55 2.69
N HIS A 232 -20.46 -4.23 3.62
CA HIS A 232 -21.81 -4.83 3.70
C HIS A 232 -22.68 -4.51 2.48
N ALA A 233 -22.39 -3.40 1.79
CA ALA A 233 -23.05 -3.06 0.53
C ALA A 233 -22.42 -3.77 -0.70
N GLY A 234 -21.51 -4.73 -0.49
CA GLY A 234 -20.91 -5.56 -1.55
C GLY A 234 -19.49 -5.18 -1.95
N LEU A 235 -18.85 -4.22 -1.26
CA LEU A 235 -17.45 -3.89 -1.48
C LEU A 235 -16.54 -4.99 -0.86
N LYS A 236 -15.62 -5.54 -1.64
CA LYS A 236 -14.59 -6.45 -1.12
C LYS A 236 -13.39 -5.63 -0.64
N VAL A 237 -12.91 -5.86 0.57
CA VAL A 237 -11.76 -5.15 1.13
C VAL A 237 -10.56 -6.08 1.21
N SER A 238 -9.48 -5.76 0.51
CA SER A 238 -8.22 -6.50 0.57
C SER A 238 -7.37 -6.05 1.76
N GLN A 239 -6.46 -6.91 2.22
CA GLN A 239 -5.47 -6.54 3.23
C GLN A 239 -4.60 -5.34 2.79
N ILE A 240 -4.30 -5.25 1.50
CA ILE A 240 -3.56 -4.12 0.92
C ILE A 240 -4.39 -2.83 1.08
N ALA A 241 -5.71 -2.87 0.87
CA ALA A 241 -6.58 -1.71 1.05
C ALA A 241 -6.57 -1.19 2.49
N GLN A 242 -6.63 -2.10 3.47
CA GLN A 242 -6.56 -1.74 4.89
C GLN A 242 -5.23 -1.05 5.24
N LEU A 243 -4.11 -1.61 4.81
CA LEU A 243 -2.78 -1.05 5.07
C LEU A 243 -2.58 0.30 4.37
N MET A 244 -2.98 0.40 3.10
CA MET A 244 -2.87 1.64 2.32
C MET A 244 -3.78 2.75 2.89
N LEU A 245 -4.97 2.42 3.41
CA LEU A 245 -5.86 3.36 4.07
C LEU A 245 -5.16 4.05 5.24
N ILE A 246 -4.54 3.28 6.13
CA ILE A 246 -3.84 3.81 7.30
C ILE A 246 -2.70 4.73 6.88
N VAL A 247 -1.83 4.26 5.98
CA VAL A 247 -0.65 5.00 5.52
C VAL A 247 -1.06 6.30 4.81
N LEU A 248 -2.07 6.22 3.94
CA LEU A 248 -2.53 7.36 3.15
C LEU A 248 -3.20 8.42 4.04
N VAL A 249 -4.07 8.01 4.97
CA VAL A 249 -4.75 8.94 5.89
C VAL A 249 -3.75 9.61 6.84
N LEU A 250 -2.80 8.84 7.40
CA LEU A 250 -1.73 9.41 8.23
C LEU A 250 -0.81 10.35 7.43
N GLY A 251 -0.45 9.95 6.21
CA GLY A 251 0.36 10.78 5.30
C GLY A 251 -0.33 12.10 4.96
N ALA A 252 -1.54 12.05 4.40
CA ALA A 252 -2.32 13.23 4.06
C ALA A 252 -2.62 14.10 5.29
N GLY A 253 -2.90 13.47 6.44
CA GLY A 253 -3.15 14.16 7.69
C GLY A 253 -1.97 14.97 8.19
N THR A 254 -0.78 14.40 8.11
CA THR A 254 0.46 15.13 8.44
C THR A 254 0.73 16.26 7.48
N ASP A 255 0.43 16.10 6.19
CA ASP A 255 0.62 17.11 5.17
C ASP A 255 -0.32 18.31 5.35
N TYR A 256 -1.62 18.05 5.51
CA TYR A 256 -2.59 19.12 5.79
C TYR A 256 -2.25 19.84 7.10
N GLY A 257 -1.79 19.06 8.10
CA GLY A 257 -1.29 19.57 9.36
C GLY A 257 -0.08 20.50 9.19
N LEU A 258 0.91 20.08 8.44
CA LEU A 258 2.11 20.85 8.16
C LEU A 258 1.78 22.19 7.51
N PHE A 259 0.95 22.19 6.47
CA PHE A 259 0.60 23.41 5.75
C PHE A 259 -0.12 24.41 6.65
N LEU A 260 -1.12 23.96 7.41
CA LEU A 260 -1.87 24.86 8.29
C LEU A 260 -1.02 25.37 9.46
N VAL A 261 -0.24 24.47 10.10
CA VAL A 261 0.62 24.80 11.25
C VAL A 261 1.69 25.82 10.85
N PHE A 262 2.37 25.63 9.70
CA PHE A 262 3.37 26.57 9.25
C PHE A 262 2.77 27.94 8.90
N ARG A 263 1.57 27.97 8.30
CA ARG A 263 0.89 29.23 7.98
C ARG A 263 0.41 29.96 9.23
N VAL A 264 -0.13 29.23 10.21
CA VAL A 264 -0.47 29.82 11.53
C VAL A 264 0.79 30.38 12.21
N ARG A 265 1.90 29.63 12.19
CA ARG A 265 3.18 30.09 12.74
C ARG A 265 3.70 31.36 12.07
N GLU A 266 3.53 31.49 10.77
CA GLU A 266 3.89 32.69 9.99
C GLU A 266 3.07 33.90 10.45
N GLN A 267 1.74 33.75 10.62
CA GLN A 267 0.85 34.81 11.09
C GLN A 267 1.16 35.22 12.53
N LEU A 268 1.46 34.25 13.41
CA LEU A 268 1.85 34.53 14.80
C LEU A 268 3.19 35.28 14.88
N ARG A 269 4.13 35.01 13.95
CA ARG A 269 5.40 35.75 13.84
C ARG A 269 5.19 37.19 13.35
N ALA A 270 4.16 37.43 12.53
CA ALA A 270 3.73 38.74 12.13
C ALA A 270 2.99 39.54 13.23
N GLY A 271 2.82 38.95 14.45
CA GLY A 271 2.20 39.58 15.60
C GLY A 271 0.67 39.46 15.67
N ILE A 272 0.05 38.68 14.76
CA ILE A 272 -1.39 38.49 14.72
C ILE A 272 -1.86 37.65 15.90
N GLU A 273 -3.03 37.98 16.47
CA GLU A 273 -3.65 37.22 17.56
C GLU A 273 -3.93 35.77 17.14
N PRO A 274 -3.74 34.77 18.04
CA PRO A 274 -3.81 33.34 17.69
C PRO A 274 -5.10 32.91 16.99
N LYS A 275 -6.25 33.37 17.41
CA LYS A 275 -7.54 33.00 16.82
C LYS A 275 -7.69 33.59 15.41
N GLU A 276 -7.27 34.84 15.22
CA GLU A 276 -7.26 35.51 13.92
C GLU A 276 -6.19 34.90 12.98
N ALA A 277 -5.04 34.52 13.53
CA ALA A 277 -3.99 33.81 12.80
C ALA A 277 -4.50 32.48 12.22
N VAL A 278 -5.27 31.67 12.98
CA VAL A 278 -5.90 30.45 12.50
C VAL A 278 -6.94 30.74 11.42
N ARG A 279 -7.80 31.74 11.62
CA ARG A 279 -8.81 32.15 10.64
C ARG A 279 -8.16 32.55 9.30
N THR A 280 -7.17 33.41 9.36
CA THR A 280 -6.46 33.91 8.18
C THR A 280 -5.67 32.79 7.48
N ALA A 281 -5.06 31.88 8.27
CA ALA A 281 -4.37 30.72 7.73
C ALA A 281 -5.34 29.81 6.97
N LEU A 282 -6.53 29.52 7.54
CA LEU A 282 -7.53 28.65 6.91
C LEU A 282 -8.08 29.26 5.60
N VAL A 283 -8.30 30.56 5.55
CA VAL A 283 -8.71 31.25 4.30
C VAL A 283 -7.68 31.04 3.19
N ARG A 284 -6.38 31.11 3.52
CA ARG A 284 -5.32 31.03 2.51
C ARG A 284 -4.91 29.61 2.13
N VAL A 285 -5.06 28.64 3.03
CA VAL A 285 -4.59 27.26 2.82
C VAL A 285 -5.75 26.29 2.60
N GLY A 286 -6.95 26.60 3.11
CA GLY A 286 -8.13 25.73 3.02
C GLY A 286 -8.51 25.39 1.58
N GLU A 287 -8.44 26.37 0.67
CA GLU A 287 -8.66 26.15 -0.77
C GLU A 287 -7.67 25.13 -1.32
N SER A 288 -6.37 25.31 -1.03
CA SER A 288 -5.34 24.40 -1.51
C SER A 288 -5.49 22.98 -0.96
N ILE A 289 -5.80 22.83 0.34
CA ILE A 289 -6.06 21.52 0.97
C ILE A 289 -7.28 20.84 0.36
N THR A 290 -8.35 21.59 0.09
CA THR A 290 -9.57 21.02 -0.50
C THR A 290 -9.34 20.56 -1.93
N PHE A 291 -8.65 21.35 -2.74
CA PHE A 291 -8.32 20.95 -4.10
C PHE A 291 -7.34 19.76 -4.13
N SER A 292 -6.35 19.75 -3.25
CA SER A 292 -5.44 18.64 -3.07
C SER A 292 -6.21 17.33 -2.75
N ALA A 293 -7.06 17.35 -1.72
CA ALA A 293 -7.89 16.19 -1.39
C ALA A 293 -8.81 15.77 -2.55
N ALA A 294 -9.41 16.73 -3.26
CA ALA A 294 -10.27 16.43 -4.40
C ALA A 294 -9.50 15.78 -5.55
N THR A 295 -8.26 16.21 -5.80
CA THR A 295 -7.38 15.63 -6.82
C THR A 295 -6.99 14.20 -6.44
N VAL A 296 -6.62 13.96 -5.17
CA VAL A 296 -6.33 12.60 -4.66
C VAL A 296 -7.54 11.70 -4.77
N ILE A 297 -8.72 12.14 -4.30
CA ILE A 297 -9.96 11.37 -4.39
C ILE A 297 -10.29 11.05 -5.85
N ALA A 298 -10.18 12.02 -6.76
CA ALA A 298 -10.46 11.80 -8.17
C ALA A 298 -9.47 10.81 -8.81
N ALA A 299 -8.17 10.90 -8.47
CA ALA A 299 -7.16 9.93 -8.90
C ALA A 299 -7.48 8.52 -8.40
N LEU A 300 -7.83 8.38 -7.12
CA LEU A 300 -8.21 7.09 -6.53
C LEU A 300 -9.49 6.52 -7.16
N LEU A 301 -10.48 7.36 -7.48
CA LEU A 301 -11.69 6.91 -8.14
C LEU A 301 -11.45 6.43 -9.57
N THR A 302 -10.37 6.82 -10.25
CA THR A 302 -10.01 6.24 -11.56
C THR A 302 -9.68 4.75 -11.48
N LEU A 303 -9.29 4.25 -10.30
CA LEU A 303 -9.08 2.83 -10.03
C LEU A 303 -10.33 1.98 -10.27
N LEU A 304 -11.54 2.56 -10.19
CA LEU A 304 -12.79 1.84 -10.51
C LEU A 304 -12.82 1.32 -11.95
N ALA A 305 -12.01 1.88 -12.85
CA ALA A 305 -11.86 1.42 -14.22
C ALA A 305 -10.96 0.19 -14.38
N ALA A 306 -10.29 -0.26 -13.30
CA ALA A 306 -9.42 -1.43 -13.33
C ALA A 306 -10.22 -2.73 -13.36
N THR A 307 -9.74 -3.69 -14.15
CA THR A 307 -10.33 -5.03 -14.28
C THR A 307 -9.93 -5.91 -13.10
N PHE A 308 -8.70 -5.75 -12.60
CA PHE A 308 -8.25 -6.46 -11.41
C PHE A 308 -8.93 -5.90 -10.16
N GLN A 309 -9.75 -6.73 -9.52
CA GLN A 309 -10.61 -6.26 -8.44
C GLN A 309 -9.82 -5.70 -7.23
N ILE A 310 -8.58 -6.14 -6.96
CA ILE A 310 -7.77 -5.52 -5.90
C ILE A 310 -7.60 -4.02 -6.16
N TYR A 311 -7.34 -3.61 -7.40
CA TYR A 311 -7.17 -2.20 -7.74
C TYR A 311 -8.48 -1.42 -7.66
N SER A 312 -9.54 -1.94 -8.29
CA SER A 312 -10.85 -1.26 -8.28
C SER A 312 -11.44 -1.14 -6.87
N GLN A 313 -11.20 -2.13 -6.02
CA GLN A 313 -11.68 -2.15 -4.63
C GLN A 313 -10.83 -1.27 -3.68
N LEU A 314 -9.67 -0.75 -4.11
CA LEU A 314 -8.93 0.29 -3.37
C LEU A 314 -9.60 1.67 -3.45
N ALA A 315 -10.33 1.96 -4.53
CA ALA A 315 -10.85 3.28 -4.85
C ALA A 315 -11.70 3.88 -3.73
N ILE A 316 -12.77 3.17 -3.34
CA ILE A 316 -13.75 3.65 -2.37
C ILE A 316 -13.17 3.73 -0.95
N PRO A 317 -12.49 2.71 -0.42
CA PRO A 317 -11.89 2.79 0.91
C PRO A 317 -10.93 3.96 1.08
N LEU A 318 -10.05 4.17 0.10
CA LEU A 318 -9.07 5.24 0.16
C LEU A 318 -9.72 6.62 -0.03
N ALA A 319 -10.73 6.74 -0.89
CA ALA A 319 -11.50 7.96 -1.06
C ALA A 319 -12.26 8.34 0.22
N ILE A 320 -12.89 7.38 0.91
CA ILE A 320 -13.51 7.59 2.24
C ILE A 320 -12.46 8.10 3.23
N GLY A 321 -11.31 7.45 3.31
CA GLY A 321 -10.22 7.86 4.20
C GLY A 321 -9.77 9.31 3.99
N ILE A 322 -9.50 9.68 2.74
CA ILE A 322 -9.11 11.06 2.39
C ILE A 322 -10.25 12.05 2.67
N GLY A 323 -11.51 11.67 2.40
CA GLY A 323 -12.68 12.50 2.70
C GLY A 323 -12.83 12.80 4.19
N VAL A 324 -12.71 11.79 5.04
CA VAL A 324 -12.73 11.95 6.51
C VAL A 324 -11.54 12.78 6.98
N MET A 325 -10.34 12.54 6.42
CA MET A 325 -9.14 13.33 6.74
C MET A 325 -9.27 14.79 6.31
N LEU A 326 -9.88 15.07 5.17
CA LEU A 326 -10.17 16.44 4.73
C LEU A 326 -11.09 17.15 5.74
N LEU A 327 -12.15 16.48 6.18
CA LEU A 327 -13.05 17.01 7.20
C LEU A 327 -12.30 17.30 8.52
N ALA A 328 -11.45 16.40 8.96
CA ALA A 328 -10.61 16.56 10.15
C ALA A 328 -9.63 17.74 9.98
N GLY A 329 -8.99 17.84 8.82
CA GLY A 329 -8.03 18.90 8.47
C GLY A 329 -8.66 20.30 8.41
N LEU A 330 -9.92 20.40 7.98
CA LEU A 330 -10.63 21.67 7.86
C LEU A 330 -11.42 22.07 9.13
N THR A 331 -11.68 21.12 10.04
CA THR A 331 -12.50 21.37 11.24
C THR A 331 -11.73 21.15 12.55
N LEU A 332 -11.28 19.93 12.81
CA LEU A 332 -10.63 19.56 14.07
C LEU A 332 -9.24 20.22 14.22
N LEU A 333 -8.42 20.16 13.17
CA LEU A 333 -7.07 20.71 13.21
C LEU A 333 -7.05 22.23 13.49
N PRO A 334 -7.82 23.10 12.80
CA PRO A 334 -7.89 24.51 13.14
C PRO A 334 -8.53 24.76 14.52
N ALA A 335 -9.46 23.91 14.96
CA ALA A 335 -10.01 23.99 16.32
C ALA A 335 -8.94 23.75 17.40
N LEU A 336 -8.10 22.72 17.23
CA LEU A 336 -6.97 22.42 18.10
C LEU A 336 -5.94 23.57 18.10
N LEU A 337 -5.59 24.09 16.93
CA LEU A 337 -4.68 25.25 16.81
C LEU A 337 -5.26 26.51 17.48
N ALA A 338 -6.57 26.71 17.43
CA ALA A 338 -7.23 27.83 18.11
C ALA A 338 -7.32 27.64 19.64
N ILE A 339 -7.32 26.39 20.14
CA ILE A 339 -7.29 26.06 21.57
C ILE A 339 -5.89 26.27 22.14
N PHE A 340 -4.88 25.64 21.50
CA PHE A 340 -3.50 25.69 21.99
C PHE A 340 -2.77 27.02 21.63
N GLY A 341 -3.17 27.69 20.56
CA GLY A 341 -2.63 28.98 20.17
C GLY A 341 -1.09 28.99 20.08
N ARG A 342 -0.44 29.90 20.83
CA ARG A 342 1.02 30.02 20.87
C ARG A 342 1.71 28.83 21.57
N ALA A 343 1.02 28.16 22.48
CA ALA A 343 1.54 26.96 23.17
C ALA A 343 1.84 25.82 22.18
N ALA A 344 1.11 25.75 21.06
CA ALA A 344 1.36 24.76 20.00
C ALA A 344 2.82 24.74 19.50
N PHE A 345 3.55 25.85 19.67
CA PHE A 345 4.93 26.02 19.17
C PHE A 345 6.01 25.97 20.26
N TRP A 346 5.64 25.67 21.51
CA TRP A 346 6.60 25.52 22.60
C TRP A 346 7.57 24.32 22.32
N PRO A 347 8.89 24.42 22.59
CA PRO A 347 9.62 25.48 23.25
C PRO A 347 10.17 26.59 22.33
N THR A 348 9.92 26.54 21.04
CA THR A 348 10.44 27.55 20.09
C THR A 348 9.72 28.89 20.27
N ARG A 349 10.48 29.93 20.62
CA ARG A 349 9.94 31.29 20.68
C ARG A 349 9.72 31.81 19.25
N THR A 350 8.49 32.25 18.98
CA THR A 350 8.14 32.91 17.71
C THR A 350 8.66 34.36 17.73
N ARG A 351 9.96 34.57 17.52
CA ARG A 351 10.55 35.90 17.34
C ARG A 351 10.50 36.31 15.88
N ALA A 352 10.13 37.56 15.61
CA ALA A 352 10.35 38.21 14.33
C ALA A 352 11.85 38.29 14.07
N GLY A 353 12.36 37.51 13.15
CA GLY A 353 13.79 37.48 12.78
C GLY A 353 13.92 37.78 11.30
N THR A 354 14.86 38.66 10.98
CA THR A 354 15.30 38.90 9.59
C THR A 354 15.76 37.60 8.98
N GLY A 355 15.00 37.10 8.02
CA GLY A 355 15.21 35.79 7.41
C GLY A 355 16.54 35.68 6.69
N LYS A 356 17.47 34.93 7.26
CA LYS A 356 18.64 34.45 6.48
C LYS A 356 18.11 33.61 5.31
N VAL A 357 18.62 33.87 4.10
CA VAL A 357 18.30 33.08 2.91
C VAL A 357 18.66 31.63 3.20
N GLY A 358 17.65 30.79 3.40
CA GLY A 358 17.83 29.37 3.69
C GLY A 358 18.45 28.61 2.52
N ILE A 359 18.70 27.32 2.72
CA ILE A 359 19.25 26.41 1.69
C ILE A 359 18.41 26.50 0.42
N TRP A 360 17.08 26.50 0.54
CA TRP A 360 16.14 26.54 -0.58
C TRP A 360 16.21 27.85 -1.37
N GLY A 361 16.47 28.98 -0.72
CA GLY A 361 16.70 30.23 -1.42
C GLY A 361 17.98 30.22 -2.27
N ARG A 362 19.03 29.51 -1.84
CA ARG A 362 20.26 29.30 -2.62
C ARG A 362 20.06 28.35 -3.79
N VAL A 363 19.29 27.27 -3.59
CA VAL A 363 18.91 26.34 -4.66
C VAL A 363 18.07 27.07 -5.70
N ALA A 364 17.03 27.78 -5.29
CA ALA A 364 16.17 28.57 -6.17
C ALA A 364 16.97 29.57 -7.01
N ALA A 365 17.90 30.31 -6.40
CA ALA A 365 18.74 31.27 -7.11
C ALA A 365 19.62 30.60 -8.18
N ARG A 366 20.13 29.39 -7.91
CA ARG A 366 20.94 28.62 -8.88
C ARG A 366 20.10 28.10 -10.04
N VAL A 367 18.92 27.55 -9.74
CA VAL A 367 17.97 27.05 -10.74
C VAL A 367 17.48 28.17 -11.66
N VAL A 368 17.07 29.30 -11.10
CA VAL A 368 16.58 30.45 -11.89
C VAL A 368 17.69 31.11 -12.76
N ARG A 369 18.94 31.07 -12.31
CA ARG A 369 20.08 31.57 -13.11
C ARG A 369 20.37 30.73 -14.36
N ARG A 370 20.30 29.40 -14.26
CA ARG A 370 20.61 28.48 -15.37
C ARG A 370 19.49 27.43 -15.54
N PRO A 371 18.26 27.84 -15.92
CA PRO A 371 17.10 26.96 -15.90
C PRO A 371 17.21 25.80 -16.90
N ALA A 372 17.75 26.04 -18.10
CA ALA A 372 17.95 25.00 -19.10
C ALA A 372 18.93 23.93 -18.64
N ALA A 373 20.07 24.32 -18.06
CA ALA A 373 21.05 23.37 -17.53
C ALA A 373 20.47 22.56 -16.37
N ALA A 374 19.71 23.19 -15.45
CA ALA A 374 19.07 22.52 -14.34
C ALA A 374 18.01 21.50 -14.82
N LEU A 375 17.19 21.88 -15.81
CA LEU A 375 16.20 21.00 -16.43
C LEU A 375 16.87 19.79 -17.11
N ILE A 376 17.86 20.03 -17.97
CA ILE A 376 18.58 18.97 -18.71
C ILE A 376 19.24 18.02 -17.71
N THR A 377 19.93 18.53 -16.69
CA THR A 377 20.58 17.69 -15.68
C THR A 377 19.55 16.80 -14.95
N GLY A 378 18.42 17.36 -14.54
CA GLY A 378 17.35 16.59 -13.89
C GLY A 378 16.75 15.51 -14.81
N VAL A 379 16.47 15.88 -16.07
CA VAL A 379 15.93 14.94 -17.08
C VAL A 379 16.94 13.82 -17.39
N VAL A 380 18.23 14.13 -17.50
CA VAL A 380 19.29 13.13 -17.75
C VAL A 380 19.42 12.17 -16.58
N ILE A 381 19.45 12.67 -15.34
CA ILE A 381 19.54 11.82 -14.14
C ILE A 381 18.32 10.89 -14.05
N PHE A 382 17.11 11.45 -14.19
CA PHE A 382 15.90 10.66 -14.10
C PHE A 382 15.75 9.70 -15.29
N GLY A 383 16.15 10.13 -16.50
CA GLY A 383 16.16 9.26 -17.67
C GLY A 383 17.13 8.10 -17.52
N ALA A 384 18.32 8.33 -16.96
CA ALA A 384 19.29 7.27 -16.69
C ALA A 384 18.76 6.26 -15.66
N LEU A 385 18.10 6.73 -14.60
CA LEU A 385 17.44 5.85 -13.62
C LEU A 385 16.26 5.09 -14.23
N ALA A 386 15.47 5.74 -15.09
CA ALA A 386 14.33 5.13 -15.79
C ALA A 386 14.76 3.97 -16.72
N LEU A 387 16.00 3.99 -17.26
CA LEU A 387 16.53 2.84 -18.00
C LEU A 387 16.59 1.55 -17.15
N GLY A 388 16.67 1.67 -15.84
CA GLY A 388 16.58 0.54 -14.92
C GLY A 388 15.28 -0.28 -15.08
N VAL A 389 14.18 0.35 -15.56
CA VAL A 389 12.90 -0.33 -15.81
C VAL A 389 13.04 -1.44 -16.86
N LEU A 390 14.01 -1.34 -17.79
CA LEU A 390 14.28 -2.40 -18.78
C LEU A 390 14.68 -3.74 -18.13
N GLY A 391 15.14 -3.72 -16.88
CA GLY A 391 15.41 -4.90 -16.07
C GLY A 391 14.22 -5.39 -15.22
N TYR A 392 13.05 -4.77 -15.36
CA TYR A 392 11.86 -5.19 -14.63
C TYR A 392 11.43 -6.60 -15.02
N LYS A 393 11.17 -7.42 -14.02
CA LYS A 393 10.58 -8.74 -14.12
C LYS A 393 9.47 -8.82 -13.09
N ALA A 394 8.27 -9.18 -13.53
CA ALA A 394 7.18 -9.42 -12.62
C ALA A 394 7.48 -10.67 -11.77
N ALA A 395 7.35 -10.55 -10.48
CA ALA A 395 7.33 -11.65 -9.53
C ALA A 395 5.94 -11.75 -8.93
N GLY A 396 5.52 -12.96 -8.61
CA GLY A 396 4.30 -13.22 -7.85
C GLY A 396 4.39 -12.63 -6.43
N PHE A 397 3.46 -13.03 -5.59
CA PHE A 397 3.50 -12.65 -4.17
C PHE A 397 4.63 -13.37 -3.40
N GLY A 398 5.56 -13.98 -4.14
CA GLY A 398 6.58 -14.88 -3.65
C GLY A 398 7.58 -14.28 -2.70
N GLY A 399 7.63 -14.88 -1.59
CA GLY A 399 8.71 -15.46 -0.88
C GLY A 399 8.19 -16.84 -0.47
N THR A 400 8.99 -17.85 -0.61
CA THR A 400 8.71 -19.11 0.05
C THR A 400 8.13 -18.76 1.42
N LEU A 401 6.89 -19.21 1.68
CA LEU A 401 6.33 -19.11 3.02
C LEU A 401 7.22 -20.00 3.91
N ASN A 402 8.39 -19.45 4.29
CA ASN A 402 9.29 -20.14 5.19
C ASN A 402 8.59 -20.24 6.54
N ALA A 403 8.23 -21.43 6.91
CA ALA A 403 7.69 -21.69 8.22
C ALA A 403 8.71 -21.21 9.29
N PRO A 404 8.27 -20.45 10.29
CA PRO A 404 9.20 -19.95 11.30
C PRO A 404 9.88 -21.09 12.05
N ALA A 405 11.19 -21.07 12.13
CA ALA A 405 11.95 -22.14 12.77
C ALA A 405 11.44 -22.43 14.20
N GLY A 406 11.27 -23.72 14.53
CA GLY A 406 10.78 -24.17 15.83
C GLY A 406 9.26 -24.10 16.01
N THR A 407 8.49 -23.90 14.93
CA THR A 407 7.02 -23.98 14.95
C THR A 407 6.52 -25.34 14.44
N ASP A 408 5.28 -25.65 14.78
CA ASP A 408 4.60 -26.87 14.32
C ASP A 408 4.51 -26.94 12.80
N SER A 409 4.19 -25.80 12.15
CA SER A 409 4.15 -25.72 10.69
C SER A 409 5.52 -25.93 10.03
N ALA A 410 6.63 -25.59 10.71
CA ALA A 410 7.97 -25.86 10.20
C ALA A 410 8.29 -27.36 10.25
N ALA A 411 7.90 -28.04 11.32
CA ALA A 411 8.04 -29.48 11.44
C ALA A 411 7.17 -30.21 10.39
N GLY A 412 5.91 -29.79 10.25
CA GLY A 412 5.01 -30.38 9.25
C GLY A 412 5.50 -30.18 7.82
N GLN A 413 6.04 -29.00 7.50
CA GLN A 413 6.59 -28.70 6.17
C GLN A 413 7.86 -29.54 5.89
N ALA A 414 8.69 -29.78 6.91
CA ALA A 414 9.87 -30.62 6.77
C ALA A 414 9.48 -32.08 6.48
N LEU A 415 8.52 -32.65 7.24
CA LEU A 415 8.01 -34.01 7.00
C LEU A 415 7.35 -34.15 5.62
N LEU A 416 6.59 -33.13 5.20
CA LEU A 416 5.96 -33.10 3.87
C LEU A 416 7.03 -33.12 2.75
N ALA A 417 8.11 -32.35 2.92
CA ALA A 417 9.20 -32.29 1.94
C ALA A 417 10.08 -33.54 1.93
N GLU A 418 10.20 -34.27 3.05
CA GLU A 418 11.01 -35.48 3.18
C GLU A 418 10.31 -36.69 2.58
N HIS A 419 9.01 -36.87 2.84
CA HIS A 419 8.29 -38.11 2.53
C HIS A 419 7.38 -38.03 1.29
N PHE A 420 7.01 -36.81 0.87
CA PHE A 420 6.05 -36.62 -0.23
C PHE A 420 6.66 -35.81 -1.40
N PRO A 421 6.15 -36.06 -2.64
CA PRO A 421 6.59 -35.29 -3.79
C PRO A 421 6.38 -33.77 -3.59
N ALA A 422 7.22 -32.94 -4.18
CA ALA A 422 7.10 -31.49 -4.12
C ALA A 422 5.72 -30.97 -4.60
N SER A 423 4.97 -31.76 -5.38
CA SER A 423 3.59 -31.50 -5.80
C SER A 423 2.58 -31.48 -4.63
N SER A 424 2.85 -32.17 -3.56
CA SER A 424 1.91 -32.32 -2.43
C SER A 424 1.81 -31.08 -1.56
N ALA A 425 2.82 -30.21 -1.57
CA ALA A 425 2.84 -28.99 -0.76
C ALA A 425 2.03 -27.84 -1.39
N ASN A 426 2.15 -27.66 -2.72
CA ASN A 426 1.47 -26.60 -3.47
C ASN A 426 1.31 -27.02 -4.94
N PRO A 427 0.32 -27.89 -5.23
CA PRO A 427 0.16 -28.48 -6.55
C PRO A 427 -0.31 -27.47 -7.59
N THR A 428 0.12 -27.69 -8.83
CA THR A 428 -0.52 -27.14 -10.01
C THR A 428 -1.51 -28.19 -10.53
N ASN A 429 -2.78 -27.82 -10.57
CA ASN A 429 -3.88 -28.72 -10.90
C ASN A 429 -4.22 -28.64 -12.38
N LEU A 430 -4.21 -29.76 -13.06
CA LEU A 430 -4.70 -29.92 -14.43
C LEU A 430 -6.06 -30.61 -14.36
N VAL A 431 -7.12 -29.87 -14.64
CA VAL A 431 -8.50 -30.37 -14.48
C VAL A 431 -9.11 -30.58 -15.87
N TYR A 432 -9.80 -31.71 -16.05
CA TYR A 432 -10.41 -32.11 -17.33
C TYR A 432 -11.85 -32.53 -17.10
N LYS A 433 -12.77 -32.01 -17.92
CA LYS A 433 -14.16 -32.42 -17.95
C LYS A 433 -14.35 -33.43 -19.06
N LEU A 434 -14.88 -34.61 -18.73
CA LEU A 434 -15.05 -35.72 -19.63
C LEU A 434 -16.49 -35.78 -20.17
N LYS A 435 -16.65 -36.40 -21.35
CA LYS A 435 -17.95 -36.71 -21.92
C LYS A 435 -18.61 -37.90 -21.21
N GLU A 436 -17.78 -38.90 -20.91
CA GLU A 436 -18.16 -40.17 -20.25
C GLU A 436 -17.38 -40.34 -18.95
N PRO A 437 -17.83 -41.18 -18.02
CA PRO A 437 -17.09 -41.39 -16.76
C PRO A 437 -15.66 -41.94 -17.01
N ALA A 438 -14.73 -41.55 -16.14
CA ALA A 438 -13.31 -41.90 -16.23
C ALA A 438 -12.98 -43.39 -16.31
N TRP A 439 -13.79 -44.24 -15.68
CA TRP A 439 -13.64 -45.67 -15.68
C TRP A 439 -14.08 -46.35 -16.98
N ASP A 440 -14.88 -45.64 -17.81
CA ASP A 440 -15.34 -46.19 -19.10
C ASP A 440 -14.28 -46.02 -20.20
N ASP A 441 -13.39 -45.04 -20.10
CA ASP A 441 -12.24 -44.84 -21.00
C ASP A 441 -10.94 -44.55 -20.25
N ALA A 442 -10.57 -45.48 -19.38
CA ALA A 442 -9.31 -45.40 -18.61
C ALA A 442 -8.06 -45.43 -19.50
N GLN A 443 -8.14 -45.95 -20.73
CA GLN A 443 -7.04 -45.94 -21.70
C GLN A 443 -6.71 -44.52 -22.19
N ALA A 444 -7.72 -43.73 -22.48
CA ALA A 444 -7.53 -42.29 -22.84
C ALA A 444 -6.92 -41.51 -21.68
N ILE A 445 -7.31 -41.78 -20.43
CA ILE A 445 -6.72 -41.16 -19.25
C ILE A 445 -5.23 -41.47 -19.16
N ALA A 446 -4.84 -42.74 -19.38
CA ALA A 446 -3.42 -43.18 -19.40
C ALA A 446 -2.63 -42.45 -20.50
N ALA A 447 -3.21 -42.30 -21.69
CA ALA A 447 -2.57 -41.57 -22.79
C ALA A 447 -2.38 -40.09 -22.47
N GLY A 448 -3.36 -39.45 -21.79
CA GLY A 448 -3.27 -38.09 -21.30
C GLY A 448 -2.21 -37.91 -20.23
N GLU A 449 -2.19 -38.81 -19.22
CA GLU A 449 -1.18 -38.79 -18.17
C GLU A 449 0.24 -38.94 -18.72
N GLN A 450 0.43 -39.86 -19.68
CA GLN A 450 1.70 -40.03 -20.38
C GLN A 450 2.10 -38.76 -21.13
N SER A 451 1.15 -38.06 -21.76
CA SER A 451 1.39 -36.79 -22.44
C SER A 451 1.85 -35.70 -21.46
N ILE A 452 1.23 -35.61 -20.26
CA ILE A 452 1.63 -34.69 -19.20
C ILE A 452 3.06 -35.00 -18.75
N ARG A 453 3.37 -36.27 -18.40
CA ARG A 453 4.69 -36.72 -17.97
C ARG A 453 5.78 -36.46 -19.02
N SER A 454 5.49 -36.71 -20.28
CA SER A 454 6.45 -36.53 -21.38
C SER A 454 6.71 -35.09 -21.75
N SER A 455 5.90 -34.13 -21.27
CA SER A 455 6.10 -32.69 -21.56
C SER A 455 7.39 -32.12 -20.95
N GLY A 456 7.95 -32.78 -19.95
CA GLY A 456 9.17 -32.33 -19.25
C GLY A 456 9.00 -31.09 -18.40
N LEU A 457 7.75 -30.61 -18.17
CA LEU A 457 7.43 -29.41 -17.40
C LEU A 457 7.19 -29.69 -15.91
N PHE A 458 6.94 -30.95 -15.56
CA PHE A 458 6.49 -31.36 -14.24
C PHE A 458 7.52 -32.27 -13.55
N THR A 459 7.58 -32.21 -12.23
CA THR A 459 8.46 -33.04 -11.37
C THR A 459 7.74 -34.22 -10.77
N GLY A 460 6.43 -34.23 -10.76
CA GLY A 460 5.59 -35.32 -10.31
C GLY A 460 4.22 -35.16 -10.95
N VAL A 461 3.54 -36.25 -11.14
CA VAL A 461 2.16 -36.29 -11.64
C VAL A 461 1.43 -37.36 -10.86
N THR A 462 0.46 -36.96 -10.05
CA THR A 462 -0.50 -37.83 -9.37
C THR A 462 -1.86 -37.67 -10.03
N GLY A 463 -2.67 -38.69 -10.07
CA GLY A 463 -3.93 -38.68 -10.80
C GLY A 463 -4.74 -39.94 -10.63
N PRO A 464 -5.80 -40.12 -11.44
CA PRO A 464 -6.70 -41.28 -11.33
C PRO A 464 -6.00 -42.65 -11.34
N LEU A 465 -4.95 -42.77 -12.13
CA LEU A 465 -4.20 -44.06 -12.28
C LEU A 465 -3.00 -44.15 -11.33
N ASN A 466 -2.67 -43.09 -10.63
CA ASN A 466 -1.54 -43.01 -9.69
C ASN A 466 -1.93 -42.16 -8.46
N PRO A 467 -2.98 -42.56 -7.71
CA PRO A 467 -3.57 -41.71 -6.68
C PRO A 467 -2.68 -41.55 -5.45
N VAL A 468 -1.76 -42.45 -5.17
CA VAL A 468 -0.84 -42.38 -4.01
C VAL A 468 0.63 -42.12 -4.45
N GLY A 469 0.86 -41.82 -5.72
CA GLY A 469 2.20 -41.53 -6.26
C GLY A 469 3.15 -42.71 -6.41
N ALA A 470 3.02 -43.72 -5.58
CA ALA A 470 3.86 -44.91 -5.58
C ALA A 470 3.25 -46.12 -6.33
N ILE A 471 1.94 -46.19 -6.43
CA ILE A 471 1.20 -47.28 -7.05
C ILE A 471 0.60 -46.82 -8.37
N ASN A 472 1.02 -47.47 -9.46
CA ASN A 472 0.44 -47.16 -10.78
C ASN A 472 -0.59 -48.24 -11.11
N LEU A 473 -1.85 -47.89 -11.20
CA LEU A 473 -2.93 -48.74 -11.72
C LEU A 473 -2.83 -48.82 -13.24
N THR A 474 -2.93 -50.02 -13.77
CA THR A 474 -3.21 -50.14 -15.22
C THR A 474 -4.65 -49.68 -15.50
N PRO A 475 -4.96 -49.22 -16.74
CA PRO A 475 -6.33 -48.87 -17.12
C PRO A 475 -7.34 -49.99 -16.81
N ALA A 476 -6.97 -51.22 -17.04
CA ALA A 476 -7.80 -52.42 -16.75
C ALA A 476 -8.05 -52.59 -15.25
N GLN A 477 -7.02 -52.41 -14.41
CA GLN A 477 -7.16 -52.48 -12.96
C GLN A 477 -8.05 -51.36 -12.42
N PHE A 478 -7.91 -50.12 -12.89
CA PHE A 478 -8.74 -49.01 -12.48
C PHE A 478 -10.23 -49.24 -12.82
N ALA A 479 -10.54 -49.65 -14.07
CA ALA A 479 -11.90 -49.97 -14.48
C ALA A 479 -12.44 -51.20 -13.72
N GLY A 480 -11.62 -52.23 -13.50
CA GLY A 480 -11.99 -53.42 -12.75
C GLY A 480 -12.33 -53.14 -11.28
N LEU A 481 -11.49 -52.35 -10.60
CA LEU A 481 -11.75 -51.94 -9.23
C LEU A 481 -13.06 -51.15 -9.10
N HIS A 482 -13.34 -50.27 -10.10
CA HIS A 482 -14.64 -49.60 -10.13
C HIS A 482 -15.79 -50.58 -10.30
N ALA A 483 -15.70 -51.52 -11.25
CA ALA A 483 -16.76 -52.49 -11.48
C ALA A 483 -17.05 -53.34 -10.23
N GLU A 484 -16.05 -53.70 -9.46
CA GLU A 484 -16.19 -54.50 -8.23
C GLU A 484 -16.68 -53.71 -7.03
N LEU A 485 -16.31 -52.43 -6.91
CA LEU A 485 -16.58 -51.59 -5.73
C LEU A 485 -17.71 -50.59 -5.95
N ALA A 486 -18.20 -50.40 -7.16
CA ALA A 486 -19.24 -49.38 -7.46
C ALA A 486 -20.54 -49.56 -6.66
N SER A 487 -20.84 -50.80 -6.29
CA SER A 487 -22.02 -51.14 -5.45
C SER A 487 -21.91 -50.58 -4.01
N LEU A 488 -20.70 -50.26 -3.54
CA LEU A 488 -20.45 -49.66 -2.22
C LEU A 488 -20.59 -48.11 -2.26
N GLY A 489 -20.69 -47.51 -3.45
CA GLY A 489 -20.76 -46.09 -3.66
C GLY A 489 -19.53 -45.48 -4.35
N PRO A 490 -19.55 -44.18 -4.66
CA PRO A 490 -18.42 -43.49 -5.26
C PRO A 490 -17.21 -43.45 -4.29
N PRO A 491 -15.97 -43.37 -4.79
CA PRO A 491 -14.76 -43.38 -3.97
C PRO A 491 -14.76 -42.40 -2.81
N SER A 492 -15.41 -41.23 -2.98
CA SER A 492 -15.50 -40.13 -1.98
C SER A 492 -16.42 -40.44 -0.79
N THR A 493 -17.24 -41.49 -0.88
CA THR A 493 -18.19 -41.88 0.20
C THR A 493 -17.81 -43.20 0.86
N LEU A 494 -16.76 -43.86 0.37
CA LEU A 494 -16.31 -45.15 0.92
C LEU A 494 -15.76 -44.99 2.34
N PRO A 495 -16.08 -45.93 3.27
CA PRO A 495 -15.53 -45.90 4.64
C PRO A 495 -14.01 -45.92 4.66
N THR A 496 -13.41 -45.30 5.68
CA THR A 496 -11.96 -45.39 5.93
C THR A 496 -11.53 -46.80 6.37
N THR A 497 -12.37 -47.48 7.12
CA THR A 497 -12.12 -48.89 7.50
C THR A 497 -12.75 -49.78 6.45
N PRO A 498 -11.96 -50.65 5.79
CA PRO A 498 -12.48 -51.57 4.81
C PRO A 498 -13.59 -52.49 5.41
N PRO A 499 -14.72 -52.67 4.71
CA PRO A 499 -15.76 -53.61 5.14
C PRO A 499 -15.20 -55.02 5.30
N SER A 500 -15.78 -55.82 6.25
CA SER A 500 -15.28 -57.19 6.56
C SER A 500 -15.41 -58.19 5.42
N HIS A 501 -16.22 -57.90 4.41
CA HIS A 501 -16.43 -58.74 3.22
C HIS A 501 -16.19 -57.92 1.96
N LEU A 502 -14.92 -57.75 1.60
CA LEU A 502 -14.54 -57.06 0.37
C LEU A 502 -14.34 -58.07 -0.76
N PRO A 503 -14.76 -57.73 -2.03
CA PRO A 503 -14.45 -58.53 -3.20
C PRO A 503 -12.99 -58.39 -3.65
N VAL A 504 -12.27 -57.38 -3.09
CA VAL A 504 -10.89 -57.03 -3.44
C VAL A 504 -9.99 -57.05 -2.19
N PRO A 505 -8.65 -57.16 -2.33
CA PRO A 505 -7.69 -56.96 -1.22
C PRO A 505 -7.85 -55.57 -0.59
N ALA A 506 -7.62 -55.48 0.71
CA ALA A 506 -7.74 -54.23 1.46
C ALA A 506 -6.86 -53.10 0.87
N GLU A 507 -5.66 -53.41 0.41
CA GLU A 507 -4.76 -52.45 -0.26
C GLU A 507 -5.36 -51.90 -1.54
N ALA A 508 -5.99 -52.73 -2.38
CA ALA A 508 -6.67 -52.29 -3.59
C ALA A 508 -7.90 -51.42 -3.29
N TYR A 509 -8.62 -51.71 -2.19
CA TYR A 509 -9.69 -50.87 -1.70
C TYR A 509 -9.18 -49.47 -1.28
N GLU A 510 -8.07 -49.38 -0.54
CA GLU A 510 -7.47 -48.11 -0.12
C GLU A 510 -7.02 -47.29 -1.33
N VAL A 511 -6.37 -47.89 -2.33
CA VAL A 511 -5.95 -47.23 -3.57
C VAL A 511 -7.16 -46.73 -4.33
N TYR A 512 -8.24 -47.50 -4.44
CA TYR A 512 -9.46 -47.05 -5.09
C TYR A 512 -10.12 -45.93 -4.33
N ARG A 513 -10.16 -45.95 -3.00
CA ARG A 513 -10.66 -44.86 -2.18
C ARG A 513 -9.85 -43.58 -2.38
N ALA A 514 -8.52 -43.68 -2.51
CA ALA A 514 -7.65 -42.55 -2.78
C ALA A 514 -7.93 -41.85 -4.13
N THR A 515 -8.52 -42.54 -5.12
CA THR A 515 -8.92 -41.91 -6.38
C THR A 515 -9.99 -40.81 -6.21
N ALA A 516 -10.65 -40.77 -5.05
CA ALA A 516 -11.60 -39.69 -4.71
C ALA A 516 -11.01 -38.27 -4.78
N ALA A 517 -9.69 -38.12 -4.64
CA ALA A 517 -8.98 -36.85 -4.80
C ALA A 517 -8.86 -36.44 -6.27
N TYR A 518 -9.00 -37.35 -7.21
CA TYR A 518 -8.69 -37.14 -8.63
C TYR A 518 -9.85 -37.43 -9.57
N VAL A 519 -10.90 -38.08 -9.10
CA VAL A 519 -12.10 -38.42 -9.89
C VAL A 519 -13.33 -37.99 -9.14
N SER A 520 -14.17 -37.18 -9.79
CA SER A 520 -15.45 -36.70 -9.22
C SER A 520 -16.41 -37.88 -8.95
N ALA A 521 -17.40 -37.68 -8.09
CA ALA A 521 -18.37 -38.72 -7.71
C ALA A 521 -19.14 -39.31 -8.91
N ASP A 522 -19.39 -38.50 -9.94
CA ASP A 522 -20.00 -38.87 -11.22
C ASP A 522 -19.01 -39.40 -12.27
N GLY A 523 -17.72 -39.42 -11.95
CA GLY A 523 -16.62 -39.83 -12.82
C GLY A 523 -16.33 -38.93 -14.00
N ARG A 524 -17.07 -37.81 -14.15
CA ARG A 524 -16.98 -36.94 -15.34
C ARG A 524 -16.00 -35.78 -15.23
N THR A 525 -15.44 -35.57 -14.07
CA THR A 525 -14.35 -34.62 -13.90
C THR A 525 -13.14 -35.35 -13.31
N ILE A 526 -11.99 -35.17 -13.91
CA ILE A 526 -10.74 -35.68 -13.39
C ILE A 526 -9.73 -34.56 -13.19
N GLN A 527 -8.82 -34.73 -12.24
CA GLN A 527 -7.70 -33.84 -12.08
C GLN A 527 -6.39 -34.59 -11.92
N PHE A 528 -5.32 -33.93 -12.33
CA PHE A 528 -3.96 -34.31 -12.02
C PHE A 528 -3.32 -33.24 -11.17
N GLU A 529 -2.67 -33.61 -10.11
CA GLU A 529 -1.83 -32.74 -9.31
C GLU A 529 -0.37 -32.90 -9.74
N THR A 530 0.29 -31.77 -9.95
CA THR A 530 1.64 -31.75 -10.53
C THR A 530 2.53 -30.79 -9.79
N GLY A 531 3.79 -31.17 -9.55
CA GLY A 531 4.85 -30.24 -9.18
C GLY A 531 5.45 -29.59 -10.42
N LEU A 532 5.95 -28.37 -10.32
CA LEU A 532 6.56 -27.66 -11.43
C LEU A 532 8.08 -27.85 -11.45
N LYS A 533 8.63 -28.22 -12.59
CA LYS A 533 10.08 -28.26 -12.80
C LYS A 533 10.71 -26.87 -12.71
N ALA A 534 9.94 -25.82 -12.97
CA ALA A 534 10.33 -24.42 -12.79
C ALA A 534 10.54 -24.02 -11.32
N GLY A 535 10.27 -24.91 -10.37
CA GLY A 535 10.42 -24.70 -8.94
C GLY A 535 9.16 -24.18 -8.26
N ASP A 536 9.33 -23.36 -7.22
CA ASP A 536 8.24 -22.81 -6.41
C ASP A 536 7.17 -22.10 -7.27
N PRO A 537 5.87 -22.45 -7.14
CA PRO A 537 4.79 -21.88 -7.92
C PRO A 537 4.66 -20.35 -7.82
N SER A 538 5.12 -19.75 -6.73
CA SER A 538 5.13 -18.28 -6.55
C SER A 538 6.29 -17.59 -7.26
N SER A 539 7.24 -18.36 -7.82
CA SER A 539 8.44 -17.82 -8.47
C SER A 539 8.15 -17.24 -9.85
N THR A 540 8.97 -16.26 -10.27
CA THR A 540 8.93 -15.70 -11.64
C THR A 540 9.14 -16.80 -12.70
N ALA A 541 9.97 -17.82 -12.42
CA ALA A 541 10.22 -18.92 -13.35
C ALA A 541 8.96 -19.76 -13.57
N ALA A 542 8.23 -20.08 -12.47
CA ALA A 542 6.97 -20.81 -12.54
C ALA A 542 5.88 -20.01 -13.28
N MET A 543 5.75 -18.71 -12.99
CA MET A 543 4.82 -17.85 -13.72
C MET A 543 5.11 -17.82 -15.23
N ASN A 544 6.39 -17.70 -15.62
CA ASN A 544 6.79 -17.69 -17.03
C ASN A 544 6.57 -19.04 -17.73
N ALA A 545 6.50 -20.13 -17.00
CA ALA A 545 6.22 -21.48 -17.53
C ALA A 545 4.72 -21.70 -17.82
N VAL A 546 3.80 -20.89 -17.28
CA VAL A 546 2.34 -21.08 -17.38
C VAL A 546 1.84 -21.22 -18.81
N PRO A 547 2.28 -20.42 -19.81
CA PRO A 547 1.85 -20.63 -21.20
C PRO A 547 2.20 -22.02 -21.73
N ALA A 548 3.40 -22.52 -21.44
CA ALA A 548 3.83 -23.86 -21.84
C ALA A 548 3.03 -24.97 -21.10
N ILE A 549 2.74 -24.75 -19.80
CA ILE A 549 1.91 -25.66 -18.99
C ILE A 549 0.49 -25.73 -19.56
N ARG A 550 -0.12 -24.59 -19.90
CA ARG A 550 -1.44 -24.55 -20.54
C ARG A 550 -1.47 -25.24 -21.90
N HIS A 551 -0.40 -25.08 -22.67
CA HIS A 551 -0.27 -25.83 -23.93
C HIS A 551 -0.16 -27.33 -23.71
N ALA A 552 0.63 -27.78 -22.74
CA ALA A 552 0.73 -29.21 -22.41
C ALA A 552 -0.61 -29.77 -21.90
N ALA A 553 -1.36 -29.00 -21.09
CA ALA A 553 -2.68 -29.37 -20.66
C ALA A 553 -3.68 -29.51 -21.83
N ALA A 554 -3.62 -28.60 -22.83
CA ALA A 554 -4.43 -28.68 -24.04
C ALA A 554 -4.13 -29.95 -24.87
N VAL A 555 -2.85 -30.30 -25.03
CA VAL A 555 -2.45 -31.54 -25.72
C VAL A 555 -2.95 -32.76 -24.96
N ALA A 556 -2.86 -32.77 -23.63
CA ALA A 556 -3.40 -33.85 -22.81
C ALA A 556 -4.93 -33.94 -22.92
N ALA A 557 -5.63 -32.80 -22.91
CA ALA A 557 -7.08 -32.73 -23.10
C ALA A 557 -7.55 -33.41 -24.40
N ALA A 558 -6.82 -33.17 -25.50
CA ALA A 558 -7.09 -33.80 -26.78
C ALA A 558 -6.85 -35.32 -26.75
N ARG A 559 -5.86 -35.80 -25.97
CA ARG A 559 -5.57 -37.25 -25.81
C ARG A 559 -6.62 -37.95 -24.93
N ILE A 560 -7.11 -37.24 -23.90
CA ILE A 560 -8.14 -37.71 -22.97
C ILE A 560 -9.54 -37.67 -23.63
N GLY A 561 -9.73 -36.90 -24.71
CA GLY A 561 -11.06 -36.64 -25.27
C GLY A 561 -11.90 -35.71 -24.37
N ALA A 562 -11.26 -34.86 -23.61
CA ALA A 562 -11.93 -33.93 -22.69
C ALA A 562 -12.75 -32.90 -23.47
N THR A 563 -13.95 -32.56 -22.94
CA THR A 563 -14.83 -31.52 -23.51
C THR A 563 -14.41 -30.12 -23.05
N ASP A 564 -13.74 -30.03 -21.90
CA ASP A 564 -13.24 -28.80 -21.33
C ASP A 564 -12.02 -29.09 -20.42
N TYR A 565 -11.17 -28.11 -20.22
CA TYR A 565 -9.98 -28.26 -19.36
C TYR A 565 -9.55 -26.94 -18.74
N GLY A 566 -8.86 -27.02 -17.65
CA GLY A 566 -8.30 -25.86 -16.96
C GLY A 566 -6.98 -26.16 -16.25
N VAL A 567 -6.18 -25.13 -16.06
CA VAL A 567 -4.92 -25.16 -15.29
C VAL A 567 -5.07 -24.24 -14.11
N GLY A 568 -5.15 -24.85 -12.91
CA GLY A 568 -5.32 -24.15 -11.62
C GLY A 568 -4.06 -24.24 -10.76
N GLY A 569 -4.09 -23.54 -9.65
CA GLY A 569 -2.99 -23.43 -8.71
C GLY A 569 -2.38 -22.02 -8.66
N GLU A 570 -1.34 -21.84 -7.85
CA GLU A 570 -0.78 -20.54 -7.53
C GLU A 570 -0.08 -19.87 -8.73
N ALA A 571 0.76 -20.60 -9.46
CA ALA A 571 1.48 -20.04 -10.61
C ALA A 571 0.55 -19.58 -11.74
N PRO A 572 -0.48 -20.35 -12.16
CA PRO A 572 -1.48 -19.88 -13.12
C PRO A 572 -2.25 -18.65 -12.64
N ALA A 573 -2.63 -18.59 -11.35
CA ALA A 573 -3.32 -17.45 -10.78
C ALA A 573 -2.45 -16.19 -10.82
N PHE A 574 -1.19 -16.26 -10.41
CA PHE A 574 -0.26 -15.12 -10.43
C PHE A 574 0.07 -14.66 -11.86
N TYR A 575 0.19 -15.61 -12.79
CA TYR A 575 0.35 -15.28 -14.21
C TYR A 575 -0.85 -14.48 -14.73
N ASP A 576 -2.08 -14.94 -14.45
CA ASP A 576 -3.29 -14.23 -14.88
C ASP A 576 -3.41 -12.86 -14.23
N ILE A 577 -3.11 -12.74 -12.94
CA ILE A 577 -3.09 -11.44 -12.24
C ILE A 577 -2.06 -10.51 -12.89
N SER A 578 -0.84 -11.00 -13.19
CA SER A 578 0.18 -10.18 -13.86
C SER A 578 -0.29 -9.68 -15.22
N GLN A 579 -0.88 -10.54 -16.04
CA GLN A 579 -1.39 -10.17 -17.37
C GLN A 579 -2.54 -9.16 -17.29
N ILE A 580 -3.45 -9.31 -16.32
CA ILE A 580 -4.55 -8.38 -16.10
C ILE A 580 -4.00 -7.05 -15.59
N SER A 581 -3.04 -7.08 -14.66
CA SER A 581 -2.37 -5.89 -14.12
C SER A 581 -1.67 -5.07 -15.22
N ASP A 582 -0.98 -5.74 -16.15
CA ASP A 582 -0.32 -5.07 -17.28
C ASP A 582 -1.34 -4.41 -18.23
N ARG A 583 -2.50 -5.04 -18.45
CA ARG A 583 -3.60 -4.43 -19.20
C ARG A 583 -4.19 -3.24 -18.47
N ASP A 584 -4.41 -3.36 -17.17
CA ASP A 584 -4.94 -2.28 -16.34
C ASP A 584 -4.01 -1.06 -16.34
N LEU A 585 -2.68 -1.26 -16.33
CA LEU A 585 -1.71 -0.18 -16.51
C LEU A 585 -2.00 0.62 -17.78
N LEU A 586 -2.23 -0.07 -18.90
CA LEU A 586 -2.47 0.58 -20.19
C LEU A 586 -3.83 1.29 -20.28
N HIS A 587 -4.84 0.88 -19.49
CA HIS A 587 -6.18 1.46 -19.53
C HIS A 587 -6.37 2.55 -18.47
N VAL A 588 -5.98 2.28 -17.21
CA VAL A 588 -6.24 3.17 -16.08
C VAL A 588 -5.32 4.39 -16.10
N ILE A 589 -4.03 4.22 -16.50
CA ILE A 589 -3.07 5.32 -16.53
C ILE A 589 -3.54 6.47 -17.43
N PRO A 590 -3.96 6.26 -18.69
CA PRO A 590 -4.48 7.35 -19.53
C PRO A 590 -5.70 8.03 -18.93
N ILE A 591 -6.63 7.26 -18.34
CA ILE A 591 -7.82 7.81 -17.68
C ILE A 591 -7.40 8.72 -16.52
N ALA A 592 -6.49 8.26 -15.66
CA ALA A 592 -6.00 9.03 -14.53
C ALA A 592 -5.29 10.33 -14.99
N ILE A 593 -4.46 10.25 -16.03
CA ILE A 593 -3.78 11.41 -16.62
C ILE A 593 -4.79 12.43 -17.12
N VAL A 594 -5.84 12.00 -17.82
CA VAL A 594 -6.87 12.90 -18.35
C VAL A 594 -7.66 13.54 -17.21
N VAL A 595 -8.14 12.76 -16.25
CA VAL A 595 -8.92 13.26 -15.09
C VAL A 595 -8.11 14.28 -14.30
N ILE A 596 -6.89 13.94 -13.93
CA ILE A 596 -6.00 14.82 -13.17
C ILE A 596 -5.60 16.02 -14.00
N GLY A 597 -5.31 15.83 -15.29
CA GLY A 597 -4.99 16.94 -16.23
C GLY A 597 -6.11 17.97 -16.29
N ILE A 598 -7.36 17.53 -16.37
CA ILE A 598 -8.54 18.43 -16.35
C ILE A 598 -8.63 19.18 -15.01
N LEU A 599 -8.49 18.46 -13.89
CA LEU A 599 -8.53 19.09 -12.56
C LEU A 599 -7.42 20.12 -12.37
N LEU A 600 -6.19 19.77 -12.75
CA LEU A 600 -5.06 20.71 -12.73
C LEU A 600 -5.30 21.92 -13.62
N ALA A 601 -5.83 21.72 -14.82
CA ALA A 601 -6.16 22.82 -15.75
C ALA A 601 -7.18 23.77 -15.12
N LEU A 602 -8.19 23.26 -14.44
CA LEU A 602 -9.20 24.05 -13.73
C LEU A 602 -8.59 24.84 -12.56
N VAL A 603 -7.77 24.17 -11.72
CA VAL A 603 -7.14 24.76 -10.54
C VAL A 603 -6.10 25.81 -10.94
N MET A 604 -5.21 25.47 -11.88
CA MET A 604 -4.14 26.35 -12.33
C MET A 604 -4.64 27.43 -13.28
N ARG A 605 -5.87 27.28 -13.84
CA ARG A 605 -6.41 28.15 -14.92
C ARG A 605 -5.41 28.28 -16.07
N SER A 606 -4.76 27.16 -16.40
CA SER A 606 -3.76 27.03 -17.45
C SER A 606 -3.93 25.66 -18.12
N LEU A 607 -3.73 25.62 -19.44
CA LEU A 607 -3.69 24.37 -20.20
C LEU A 607 -2.25 23.84 -20.37
N VAL A 608 -1.25 24.70 -20.20
CA VAL A 608 0.17 24.34 -20.39
C VAL A 608 0.79 23.75 -19.13
N ALA A 609 0.47 24.34 -17.96
CA ALA A 609 1.03 23.87 -16.69
C ALA A 609 0.76 22.38 -16.41
N PRO A 610 -0.47 21.83 -16.55
CA PRO A 610 -0.74 20.41 -16.33
C PRO A 610 0.10 19.47 -17.17
N LEU A 611 0.42 19.83 -18.41
CA LEU A 611 1.15 18.94 -19.32
C LEU A 611 2.55 18.62 -18.80
N TYR A 612 3.33 19.62 -18.44
CA TYR A 612 4.68 19.37 -17.94
C TYR A 612 4.71 18.90 -16.48
N LEU A 613 3.69 19.24 -15.68
CA LEU A 613 3.56 18.71 -14.31
C LEU A 613 3.35 17.18 -14.36
N ILE A 614 2.37 16.71 -15.12
CA ILE A 614 2.11 15.28 -15.31
C ILE A 614 3.33 14.59 -15.94
N ALA A 615 3.96 15.20 -16.97
CA ALA A 615 5.17 14.63 -17.58
C ALA A 615 6.33 14.52 -16.58
N SER A 616 6.49 15.47 -15.66
CA SER A 616 7.53 15.44 -14.63
C SER A 616 7.27 14.35 -13.57
N VAL A 617 5.98 14.14 -13.19
CA VAL A 617 5.60 13.03 -12.30
C VAL A 617 5.78 11.68 -13.01
N GLY A 618 5.41 11.57 -14.27
CA GLY A 618 5.66 10.36 -15.07
C GLY A 618 7.15 10.01 -15.17
N LEU A 619 8.00 11.01 -15.38
CA LEU A 619 9.45 10.82 -15.38
C LEU A 619 9.98 10.41 -14.01
N SER A 620 9.47 11.01 -12.92
CA SER A 620 9.80 10.65 -11.54
C SER A 620 9.38 9.21 -11.22
N TYR A 621 8.19 8.82 -11.65
CA TYR A 621 7.69 7.45 -11.51
C TYR A 621 8.61 6.44 -12.19
N LEU A 622 8.97 6.66 -13.46
CA LEU A 622 9.86 5.77 -14.19
C LEU A 622 11.26 5.70 -13.55
N ALA A 623 11.78 6.83 -13.07
CA ALA A 623 13.07 6.87 -12.38
C ALA A 623 13.04 6.11 -11.05
N ALA A 624 11.96 6.26 -10.27
CA ALA A 624 11.81 5.57 -8.99
C ALA A 624 11.55 4.07 -9.17
N LEU A 625 10.77 3.67 -10.17
CA LEU A 625 10.58 2.26 -10.54
C LEU A 625 11.91 1.65 -11.02
N GLY A 626 12.65 2.34 -11.88
CA GLY A 626 13.96 1.89 -12.34
C GLY A 626 14.97 1.76 -11.20
N LEU A 627 14.98 2.70 -10.26
CA LEU A 627 15.81 2.60 -9.05
C LEU A 627 15.39 1.43 -8.17
N SER A 628 14.08 1.16 -8.03
CA SER A 628 13.58 -0.01 -7.31
C SER A 628 14.04 -1.32 -7.96
N VAL A 629 14.03 -1.41 -9.30
CA VAL A 629 14.58 -2.56 -10.04
C VAL A 629 16.09 -2.71 -9.77
N LEU A 630 16.84 -1.63 -9.78
CA LEU A 630 18.28 -1.68 -9.49
C LEU A 630 18.55 -2.18 -8.06
N ILE A 631 17.81 -1.66 -7.07
CA ILE A 631 18.00 -2.04 -5.67
C ILE A 631 17.62 -3.51 -5.44
N PHE A 632 16.40 -3.90 -5.82
CA PHE A 632 15.86 -5.21 -5.45
C PHE A 632 16.31 -6.33 -6.37
N VAL A 633 16.35 -6.09 -7.69
CA VAL A 633 16.69 -7.16 -8.65
C VAL A 633 18.20 -7.27 -8.87
N LYS A 634 18.90 -6.14 -9.02
CA LYS A 634 20.33 -6.17 -9.35
C LYS A 634 21.24 -6.22 -8.13
N ILE A 635 20.94 -5.47 -7.07
CA ILE A 635 21.79 -5.39 -5.87
C ILE A 635 21.38 -6.48 -4.86
N ALA A 636 20.08 -6.59 -4.53
CA ALA A 636 19.59 -7.58 -3.56
C ALA A 636 19.44 -9.00 -4.16
N GLY A 637 19.51 -9.16 -5.50
CA GLY A 637 19.45 -10.47 -6.15
C GLY A 637 18.07 -11.11 -6.19
N ASN A 638 16.98 -10.35 -5.99
CA ASN A 638 15.63 -10.88 -6.08
C ASN A 638 15.33 -11.31 -7.53
N GLY A 639 14.54 -12.38 -7.71
CA GLY A 639 14.14 -12.87 -9.04
C GLY A 639 13.27 -11.90 -9.84
N GLY A 640 12.62 -10.96 -9.18
CA GLY A 640 11.76 -9.93 -9.76
C GLY A 640 11.20 -9.00 -8.69
N LEU A 641 10.32 -8.07 -9.10
CA LEU A 641 9.53 -7.20 -8.24
C LEU A 641 8.06 -7.61 -8.30
N THR A 642 7.34 -7.39 -7.20
CA THR A 642 5.89 -7.66 -7.19
C THR A 642 5.18 -6.92 -8.32
N PHE A 643 4.34 -7.64 -9.07
CA PHE A 643 3.60 -7.08 -10.22
C PHE A 643 2.64 -5.94 -9.83
N ILE A 644 2.28 -5.82 -8.54
CA ILE A 644 1.42 -4.74 -8.03
C ILE A 644 2.18 -3.39 -7.98
N LEU A 645 3.50 -3.42 -7.80
CA LEU A 645 4.31 -2.22 -7.56
C LEU A 645 4.18 -1.16 -8.64
N PRO A 646 4.34 -1.47 -9.95
CA PRO A 646 4.28 -0.43 -10.99
C PRO A 646 2.95 0.33 -10.98
N PHE A 647 1.85 -0.39 -10.84
CA PHE A 647 0.52 0.20 -10.86
C PHE A 647 0.24 1.08 -9.63
N LEU A 648 0.44 0.55 -8.43
CA LEU A 648 0.24 1.31 -7.19
C LEU A 648 1.16 2.52 -7.13
N MET A 649 2.43 2.32 -7.50
CA MET A 649 3.42 3.39 -7.49
C MET A 649 3.03 4.54 -8.41
N PHE A 650 2.52 4.24 -9.63
CA PHE A 650 2.05 5.27 -10.56
C PHE A 650 0.89 6.07 -9.95
N ILE A 651 -0.18 5.38 -9.50
CA ILE A 651 -1.38 6.05 -8.98
C ILE A 651 -1.06 6.87 -7.73
N PHE A 652 -0.29 6.33 -6.80
CA PHE A 652 0.05 7.06 -5.57
C PHE A 652 0.98 8.25 -5.84
N LEU A 653 1.98 8.11 -6.71
CA LEU A 653 2.85 9.23 -7.06
C LEU A 653 2.11 10.31 -7.84
N LEU A 654 1.18 9.92 -8.72
CA LEU A 654 0.35 10.87 -9.43
C LEU A 654 -0.62 11.59 -8.47
N ALA A 655 -1.26 10.85 -7.56
CA ALA A 655 -2.20 11.41 -6.59
C ALA A 655 -1.52 12.33 -5.58
N LEU A 656 -0.44 11.88 -4.94
CA LEU A 656 0.25 12.61 -3.86
C LEU A 656 1.30 13.59 -4.39
N GLY A 657 1.88 13.32 -5.57
CA GLY A 657 2.89 14.18 -6.19
C GLY A 657 2.31 15.52 -6.65
N GLU A 658 1.12 15.52 -7.24
CA GLU A 658 0.49 16.74 -7.75
C GLU A 658 0.03 17.70 -6.66
N ASP A 659 -0.30 17.23 -5.46
CA ASP A 659 -0.74 18.05 -4.33
C ASP A 659 0.25 19.17 -4.01
N TYR A 660 1.51 18.83 -3.96
CA TYR A 660 2.55 19.79 -3.64
C TYR A 660 2.93 20.64 -4.87
N ASN A 661 2.81 20.11 -6.08
CA ASN A 661 2.97 20.88 -7.31
C ASN A 661 1.93 22.00 -7.38
N ILE A 662 0.67 21.70 -7.03
CA ILE A 662 -0.42 22.69 -6.90
C ILE A 662 -0.01 23.80 -5.92
N LEU A 663 0.53 23.44 -4.77
CA LEU A 663 0.89 24.41 -3.74
C LEU A 663 2.03 25.34 -4.19
N VAL A 664 3.09 24.77 -4.77
CA VAL A 664 4.24 25.55 -5.29
C VAL A 664 3.79 26.46 -6.43
N MET A 665 2.99 25.93 -7.36
CA MET A 665 2.49 26.68 -8.50
C MET A 665 1.52 27.82 -8.10
N ASN A 666 0.63 27.57 -7.14
CA ASN A 666 -0.23 28.61 -6.60
C ASN A 666 0.59 29.72 -5.94
N ARG A 667 1.67 29.36 -5.22
CA ARG A 667 2.56 30.38 -4.65
C ARG A 667 3.33 31.16 -5.71
N ILE A 668 3.85 30.48 -6.74
CA ILE A 668 4.48 31.16 -7.88
C ILE A 668 3.49 32.12 -8.54
N ARG A 669 2.24 31.73 -8.71
CA ARG A 669 1.18 32.55 -9.29
C ARG A 669 0.86 33.77 -8.42
N GLU A 670 0.77 33.60 -7.11
CA GLU A 670 0.56 34.68 -6.14
C GLU A 670 1.69 35.72 -6.24
N GLU A 671 2.94 35.29 -6.24
CA GLU A 671 4.11 36.14 -6.35
C GLU A 671 4.23 36.83 -7.76
N ALA A 672 3.82 36.13 -8.82
CA ALA A 672 3.86 36.63 -10.18
C ALA A 672 2.90 37.80 -10.46
N HIS A 673 1.91 38.03 -9.57
CA HIS A 673 1.10 39.24 -9.64
C HIS A 673 1.83 40.47 -9.17
N HIS A 674 2.91 40.33 -8.40
CA HIS A 674 3.64 41.45 -7.76
C HIS A 674 5.08 41.61 -8.25
N TYR A 675 5.68 40.53 -8.75
CA TYR A 675 7.11 40.48 -9.14
C TYR A 675 7.29 39.85 -10.53
N PRO A 676 8.41 40.21 -11.23
CA PRO A 676 8.81 39.52 -12.45
C PRO A 676 8.92 38.00 -12.22
N LEU A 677 8.59 37.20 -13.23
CA LEU A 677 8.43 35.75 -13.07
C LEU A 677 9.65 35.04 -12.43
N ARG A 678 10.87 35.42 -12.83
CA ARG A 678 12.10 34.83 -12.25
C ARG A 678 12.21 35.07 -10.75
N GLU A 679 11.90 36.32 -10.32
CA GLU A 679 11.92 36.70 -8.90
C GLU A 679 10.74 36.05 -8.16
N ALA A 680 9.56 35.97 -8.77
CA ALA A 680 8.41 35.26 -8.23
C ALA A 680 8.72 33.78 -7.95
N VAL A 681 9.33 33.06 -8.89
CA VAL A 681 9.76 31.66 -8.72
C VAL A 681 10.79 31.54 -7.59
N ARG A 682 11.81 32.43 -7.56
CA ARG A 682 12.83 32.43 -6.49
C ARG A 682 12.23 32.60 -5.10
N ARG A 683 11.30 33.55 -4.95
CA ARG A 683 10.60 33.85 -3.67
C ARG A 683 9.68 32.71 -3.26
N ALA A 684 8.88 32.20 -4.20
CA ALA A 684 7.99 31.09 -3.95
C ALA A 684 8.75 29.86 -3.40
N ILE A 685 9.84 29.45 -4.05
CA ILE A 685 10.64 28.29 -3.60
C ILE A 685 11.34 28.59 -2.27
N ALA A 686 11.86 29.79 -2.06
CA ALA A 686 12.51 30.15 -0.80
C ALA A 686 11.55 30.05 0.40
N VAL A 687 10.25 30.34 0.21
CA VAL A 687 9.23 30.29 1.25
C VAL A 687 8.64 28.87 1.38
N THR A 688 8.27 28.23 0.28
CA THR A 688 7.58 26.93 0.30
C THR A 688 8.53 25.74 0.42
N GLY A 689 9.79 25.87 -0.02
CA GLY A 689 10.73 24.78 -0.12
C GLY A 689 10.91 24.01 1.19
N THR A 690 11.05 24.69 2.33
CA THR A 690 11.19 24.01 3.64
C THR A 690 9.92 23.25 4.01
N THR A 691 8.74 23.83 3.80
CA THR A 691 7.46 23.21 4.13
C THR A 691 7.22 21.97 3.29
N VAL A 692 7.40 22.09 1.98
CA VAL A 692 7.18 21.01 1.01
C VAL A 692 8.16 19.86 1.21
N THR A 693 9.45 20.16 1.43
CA THR A 693 10.44 19.09 1.66
C THR A 693 10.26 18.40 3.02
N SER A 694 9.83 19.14 4.04
CA SER A 694 9.49 18.54 5.33
C SER A 694 8.30 17.59 5.20
N ALA A 695 7.26 17.99 4.48
CA ALA A 695 6.08 17.18 4.21
C ALA A 695 6.43 15.91 3.42
N GLY A 696 7.17 16.05 2.33
CA GLY A 696 7.63 14.90 1.54
C GLY A 696 8.54 13.95 2.30
N MET A 697 9.38 14.44 3.23
CA MET A 697 10.18 13.58 4.11
C MET A 697 9.33 12.79 5.10
N VAL A 698 8.28 13.41 5.66
CA VAL A 698 7.33 12.70 6.54
C VAL A 698 6.61 11.61 5.78
N LEU A 699 6.06 11.95 4.61
CA LEU A 699 5.34 10.99 3.78
C LEU A 699 6.24 9.84 3.31
N ALA A 700 7.45 10.12 2.83
CA ALA A 700 8.43 9.10 2.47
C ALA A 700 8.85 8.26 3.68
N GLY A 701 9.01 8.89 4.85
CA GLY A 701 9.27 8.21 6.12
C GLY A 701 8.13 7.27 6.51
N THR A 702 6.88 7.67 6.33
CA THR A 702 5.71 6.82 6.59
C THR A 702 5.72 5.56 5.69
N PHE A 703 6.02 5.72 4.39
CA PHE A 703 6.17 4.58 3.48
C PHE A 703 7.39 3.72 3.80
N ALA A 704 8.50 4.31 4.22
CA ALA A 704 9.69 3.56 4.64
C ALA A 704 9.42 2.73 5.90
N VAL A 705 8.71 3.29 6.87
CA VAL A 705 8.27 2.55 8.05
C VAL A 705 7.31 1.42 7.67
N PHE A 706 6.35 1.70 6.79
CA PHE A 706 5.45 0.68 6.24
C PHE A 706 6.22 -0.47 5.58
N ALA A 707 7.27 -0.16 4.81
CA ALA A 707 8.15 -1.17 4.22
C ALA A 707 8.89 -2.00 5.28
N PHE A 708 9.36 -1.35 6.34
CA PHE A 708 10.14 -2.00 7.40
C PHE A 708 9.29 -2.91 8.28
N VAL A 709 8.11 -2.45 8.69
CA VAL A 709 7.18 -3.20 9.55
C VAL A 709 6.47 -4.28 8.76
N GLY A 710 5.86 -3.92 7.63
CA GLY A 710 5.11 -4.85 6.79
C GLY A 710 6.01 -5.88 6.09
N GLY A 711 7.29 -5.55 5.88
CA GLY A 711 8.27 -6.44 5.24
C GLY A 711 8.68 -7.68 6.04
N ARG A 712 8.27 -7.78 7.32
CA ARG A 712 8.60 -8.91 8.20
C ARG A 712 7.49 -9.95 8.34
N GLY A 713 6.27 -9.65 7.89
CA GLY A 713 5.12 -10.55 7.94
C GLY A 713 5.01 -11.49 6.72
N SER A 714 3.98 -12.36 6.70
CA SER A 714 3.62 -13.14 5.51
C SER A 714 3.25 -12.18 4.35
N GLY A 715 3.85 -12.35 3.18
CA GLY A 715 3.77 -11.36 2.08
C GLY A 715 4.70 -10.14 2.25
N GLY A 716 5.63 -10.18 3.21
CA GLY A 716 6.49 -9.07 3.59
C GLY A 716 7.35 -8.52 2.46
N SER A 717 7.75 -9.35 1.49
CA SER A 717 8.51 -8.88 0.32
C SER A 717 7.73 -7.85 -0.51
N GLN A 718 6.42 -8.07 -0.71
CA GLN A 718 5.56 -7.15 -1.48
C GLN A 718 5.37 -5.82 -0.78
N ILE A 719 5.02 -5.89 0.52
CA ILE A 719 4.80 -4.70 1.34
C ILE A 719 6.08 -3.86 1.41
N ARG A 720 7.22 -4.53 1.55
CA ARG A 720 8.54 -3.90 1.50
C ARG A 720 8.81 -3.24 0.16
N ASP A 721 8.60 -3.96 -0.95
CA ASP A 721 8.86 -3.45 -2.29
C ASP A 721 7.99 -2.24 -2.62
N VAL A 722 6.68 -2.30 -2.28
CA VAL A 722 5.73 -1.20 -2.45
C VAL A 722 6.11 -0.01 -1.55
N GLY A 723 6.39 -0.25 -0.27
CA GLY A 723 6.74 0.82 0.66
C GLY A 723 8.04 1.53 0.30
N VAL A 724 9.10 0.78 -0.06
CA VAL A 724 10.38 1.37 -0.51
C VAL A 724 10.20 2.10 -1.84
N GLY A 725 9.52 1.49 -2.82
CA GLY A 725 9.27 2.12 -4.12
C GLY A 725 8.53 3.45 -3.99
N LEU A 726 7.47 3.50 -3.19
CA LEU A 726 6.71 4.73 -2.91
C LEU A 726 7.56 5.76 -2.14
N ALA A 727 8.34 5.34 -1.13
CA ALA A 727 9.24 6.24 -0.40
C ALA A 727 10.26 6.89 -1.34
N LEU A 728 10.90 6.10 -2.20
CA LEU A 728 11.85 6.60 -3.20
C LEU A 728 11.20 7.56 -4.18
N GLY A 729 10.01 7.22 -4.70
CA GLY A 729 9.25 8.07 -5.60
C GLY A 729 8.90 9.42 -4.98
N VAL A 730 8.38 9.43 -3.75
CA VAL A 730 8.05 10.66 -3.01
C VAL A 730 9.31 11.50 -2.74
N LEU A 731 10.44 10.88 -2.39
CA LEU A 731 11.70 11.62 -2.21
C LEU A 731 12.18 12.26 -3.52
N MET A 732 12.18 11.50 -4.61
CA MET A 732 12.56 12.02 -5.94
C MET A 732 11.67 13.16 -6.36
N ASP A 733 10.37 13.02 -6.22
CA ASP A 733 9.41 14.06 -6.53
C ASP A 733 9.64 15.30 -5.66
N THR A 734 9.81 15.13 -4.37
CA THR A 734 10.00 16.22 -3.41
C THR A 734 11.29 17.01 -3.64
N PHE A 735 12.42 16.32 -3.85
CA PHE A 735 13.72 16.98 -3.89
C PHE A 735 14.16 17.40 -5.30
N VAL A 736 13.72 16.72 -6.35
CA VAL A 736 14.17 17.00 -7.72
C VAL A 736 13.07 17.61 -8.57
N VAL A 737 11.87 16.97 -8.62
CA VAL A 737 10.78 17.49 -9.48
C VAL A 737 10.41 18.91 -9.07
N ARG A 738 10.08 19.11 -7.81
CA ARG A 738 9.53 20.39 -7.30
C ARG A 738 10.56 21.48 -7.14
N THR A 739 11.81 21.15 -6.85
CA THR A 739 12.82 22.15 -6.57
C THR A 739 13.68 22.47 -7.80
N VAL A 740 13.72 21.56 -8.78
CA VAL A 740 14.55 21.70 -9.99
C VAL A 740 13.72 21.65 -11.27
N LEU A 741 13.00 20.55 -11.55
CA LEU A 741 12.34 20.36 -12.85
C LEU A 741 11.21 21.37 -13.07
N VAL A 742 10.25 21.44 -12.16
CA VAL A 742 9.08 22.32 -12.27
C VAL A 742 9.49 23.81 -12.33
N PRO A 743 10.30 24.34 -11.41
CA PRO A 743 10.71 25.74 -11.47
C PRO A 743 11.52 26.10 -12.71
N SER A 744 12.40 25.21 -13.18
CA SER A 744 13.15 25.40 -14.41
C SER A 744 12.22 25.53 -15.61
N THR A 745 11.24 24.64 -15.71
CA THR A 745 10.24 24.63 -16.78
C THR A 745 9.38 25.88 -16.77
N VAL A 746 8.92 26.32 -15.57
CA VAL A 746 8.15 27.58 -15.41
C VAL A 746 8.95 28.78 -15.92
N VAL A 747 10.24 28.87 -15.54
CA VAL A 747 11.12 29.97 -15.99
C VAL A 747 11.35 29.94 -17.50
N LEU A 748 11.52 28.76 -18.10
CA LEU A 748 11.74 28.61 -19.55
C LEU A 748 10.50 28.90 -20.37
N LEU A 749 9.31 28.46 -19.91
CA LEU A 749 8.04 28.71 -20.58
C LEU A 749 7.61 30.17 -20.45
N GLY A 750 8.06 30.88 -19.41
CA GLY A 750 7.74 32.27 -19.20
C GLY A 750 6.24 32.50 -19.13
N ARG A 751 5.74 33.48 -19.92
CA ARG A 751 4.30 33.81 -19.98
C ARG A 751 3.42 32.70 -20.52
N TRP A 752 3.93 31.80 -21.36
CA TRP A 752 3.17 30.66 -21.92
C TRP A 752 2.72 29.69 -20.85
N ASN A 753 3.42 29.63 -19.71
CA ASN A 753 3.05 28.82 -18.57
C ASN A 753 1.61 29.05 -18.08
N TRP A 754 1.07 30.26 -18.27
CA TRP A 754 -0.24 30.67 -17.78
C TRP A 754 -1.31 30.74 -18.88
N TRP A 755 -1.05 30.27 -20.10
CA TRP A 755 -2.01 30.31 -21.19
C TRP A 755 -3.20 29.38 -20.89
N PRO A 756 -4.48 29.85 -21.07
CA PRO A 756 -4.98 31.08 -21.66
C PRO A 756 -5.33 32.21 -20.63
N SER A 757 -4.86 32.11 -19.36
CA SER A 757 -5.23 33.06 -18.32
C SER A 757 -4.69 34.48 -18.57
N ARG A 758 -5.21 35.50 -17.83
CA ARG A 758 -4.79 36.89 -17.93
C ARG A 758 -3.29 37.11 -17.70
N LEU A 759 -2.65 36.28 -16.87
CA LEU A 759 -1.20 36.34 -16.62
C LEU A 759 -0.35 36.06 -17.87
N SER A 760 -0.87 35.35 -18.87
CA SER A 760 -0.18 35.13 -20.14
C SER A 760 -0.08 36.39 -21.01
N ARG A 761 -0.87 37.42 -20.72
CA ARG A 761 -0.92 38.66 -21.48
C ARG A 761 -0.02 39.75 -20.89
N GLN A 762 0.62 39.54 -19.74
CA GLN A 762 1.57 40.50 -19.20
C GLN A 762 2.85 40.57 -20.06
N PRO A 763 3.50 41.74 -20.21
CA PRO A 763 4.75 41.85 -20.96
C PRO A 763 5.82 40.90 -20.45
N ALA A 764 6.57 40.30 -21.36
CA ALA A 764 7.71 39.45 -20.98
C ALA A 764 8.81 40.32 -20.32
N ASP A 765 9.42 39.83 -19.25
CA ASP A 765 10.63 40.40 -18.69
C ASP A 765 11.68 40.52 -19.79
N ARG A 766 12.18 41.75 -20.04
CA ARG A 766 13.28 41.94 -20.98
C ARG A 766 14.55 41.25 -20.44
N PRO A 767 15.30 40.47 -21.23
CA PRO A 767 16.60 40.01 -20.81
C PRO A 767 17.54 41.23 -20.70
N GLY A 768 17.89 41.64 -19.50
CA GLY A 768 18.80 42.74 -19.29
C GLY A 768 18.52 43.67 -18.09
N ASP A 769 17.39 43.54 -17.39
CA ASP A 769 17.11 44.41 -16.23
C ASP A 769 17.63 43.75 -14.92
N ASP A 770 18.91 43.39 -14.94
CA ASP A 770 19.67 43.04 -13.75
C ASP A 770 19.95 44.35 -13.00
N GLY A 771 19.13 44.72 -12.05
CA GLY A 771 19.22 45.90 -11.23
C GLY A 771 20.63 46.12 -10.64
N HIS A 772 21.44 46.86 -11.35
CA HIS A 772 22.58 47.57 -10.80
C HIS A 772 22.09 48.91 -10.33
N GLY A 773 21.58 49.00 -9.11
CA GLY A 773 21.44 50.26 -8.38
C GLY A 773 22.81 50.77 -8.00
N GLY A 774 23.40 51.57 -8.87
CA GLY A 774 24.59 52.38 -8.58
C GLY A 774 24.17 53.69 -7.96
N GLY A 775 24.56 53.96 -6.72
CA GLY A 775 24.48 55.27 -6.10
C GLY A 775 25.34 56.31 -6.83
N GLY A 776 24.81 57.50 -7.04
CA GLY A 776 25.53 58.67 -7.49
C GLY A 776 24.87 59.89 -6.94
N GLY A 777 25.52 60.56 -5.99
CA GLY A 777 25.13 61.85 -5.39
C GLY A 777 25.33 63.05 -6.31
N PRO A 778 25.16 64.33 -5.83
CA PRO A 778 24.60 65.44 -6.60
C PRO A 778 25.65 66.38 -7.13
N GLY A 779 25.32 67.10 -8.25
CA GLY A 779 26.17 68.20 -8.72
C GLY A 779 25.63 68.90 -9.93
N GLY A 780 25.23 70.16 -9.76
CA GLY A 780 25.41 71.30 -10.68
C GLY A 780 24.34 71.61 -11.71
N GLY A 781 23.58 72.69 -11.52
CA GLY A 781 22.87 73.39 -12.58
C GLY A 781 23.83 74.31 -13.39
N PRO A 782 23.41 75.40 -14.19
CA PRO A 782 22.06 75.95 -14.44
C PRO A 782 21.83 76.35 -15.95
N GLY A 783 20.59 76.77 -16.29
CA GLY A 783 20.43 77.76 -17.41
C GLY A 783 19.30 77.54 -18.39
N GLY A 784 18.33 78.43 -18.46
CA GLY A 784 17.62 78.84 -19.69
C GLY A 784 16.12 78.54 -19.76
N GLY A 785 15.27 79.52 -19.35
CA GLY A 785 13.89 79.58 -19.78
C GLY A 785 13.75 80.42 -21.09
N PRO A 786 12.64 80.98 -21.55
CA PRO A 786 11.24 80.76 -21.09
C PRO A 786 10.24 80.61 -22.29
N THR A 787 8.96 80.32 -22.08
CA THR A 787 7.76 81.05 -22.56
C THR A 787 6.52 80.13 -22.42
N GLY A 788 5.51 80.66 -21.71
CA GLY A 788 4.17 80.09 -21.60
C GLY A 788 3.22 80.47 -22.77
N PRO A 789 1.90 80.54 -22.65
CA PRO A 789 0.98 80.26 -21.50
C PRO A 789 -0.30 79.51 -21.84
N GLY A 790 -1.10 79.11 -20.83
CA GLY A 790 -2.56 79.11 -21.07
C GLY A 790 -3.34 77.95 -20.43
N GLY A 791 -4.13 78.25 -19.40
CA GLY A 791 -5.50 77.81 -19.19
C GLY A 791 -5.82 76.87 -18.04
N ALA A 792 -6.12 77.41 -16.89
CA ALA A 792 -7.30 77.29 -16.00
C ALA A 792 -8.00 75.89 -15.90
N ALA A 793 -8.33 75.32 -14.76
CA ALA A 793 -8.98 75.74 -13.56
C ALA A 793 -9.12 74.62 -12.50
N ARG A 794 -8.82 74.91 -11.29
CA ARG A 794 -9.53 74.67 -9.98
C ARG A 794 -10.15 73.32 -9.64
N HIS A 795 -9.74 72.63 -8.57
CA HIS A 795 -10.25 72.64 -7.19
C HIS A 795 -9.37 71.70 -6.34
N SER A 796 -8.64 72.22 -5.41
CA SER A 796 -8.70 72.45 -3.98
C SER A 796 -9.37 71.34 -3.14
N ALA A 797 -8.53 70.71 -2.25
CA ALA A 797 -8.79 70.52 -0.84
C ALA A 797 -7.50 70.04 -0.09
N GLU A 798 -7.22 70.79 0.94
CA GLU A 798 -6.05 70.76 1.83
C GLU A 798 -6.02 69.60 2.81
N PRO A 799 -4.88 69.40 3.51
CA PRO A 799 -4.74 68.40 4.56
C PRO A 799 -4.96 68.99 5.94
N VAL A 800 -5.52 68.16 6.84
CA VAL A 800 -5.72 68.49 8.26
C VAL A 800 -4.50 68.06 9.04
N SER A 801 -3.84 68.97 9.70
CA SER A 801 -2.78 68.85 10.70
C SER A 801 -3.39 68.67 12.09
N VAL A 802 -2.75 67.80 12.92
CA VAL A 802 -3.03 67.61 14.35
C VAL A 802 -1.92 68.31 15.15
N PRO A 803 -2.23 69.08 16.19
CA PRO A 803 -1.20 69.72 17.05
C PRO A 803 -0.82 68.85 18.24
N ALA A 804 0.45 69.02 18.63
CA ALA A 804 1.02 68.49 19.89
C ALA A 804 0.64 69.43 21.03
N ASP A 805 0.42 68.96 22.23
CA ASP A 805 0.49 69.77 23.45
C ASP A 805 1.31 69.00 24.52
N ARG A 806 2.17 69.86 25.14
CA ARG A 806 3.06 69.56 26.24
C ARG A 806 2.31 69.69 27.57
N LEU A 807 2.85 69.06 28.65
CA LEU A 807 3.10 69.66 29.98
C LEU A 807 3.76 68.63 30.93
N ASP A 808 4.98 68.91 31.29
CA ASP A 808 5.68 69.17 32.55
C ASP A 808 5.62 68.12 33.68
N GLY A 809 6.85 67.74 34.14
CA GLY A 809 7.19 66.96 35.33
C GLY A 809 6.96 67.79 36.66
N PRO A 810 7.51 67.41 37.81
CA PRO A 810 8.94 67.18 38.10
C PRO A 810 9.32 66.03 39.10
N ALA A 811 10.57 65.72 39.07
CA ALA A 811 11.66 65.28 39.98
C ALA A 811 11.38 65.00 41.49
N HIS A 812 12.09 63.98 41.94
CA HIS A 812 12.93 63.85 43.16
C HIS A 812 13.08 62.34 43.42
N GLY A 813 14.19 61.75 43.69
CA GLY A 813 15.50 62.10 44.17
C GLY A 813 16.04 60.96 45.05
N THR A 814 17.34 60.68 44.90
CA THR A 814 18.26 60.06 45.85
C THR A 814 18.27 58.54 45.98
N GLU A 815 19.33 57.95 45.53
CA GLU A 815 20.60 57.60 46.23
C GLU A 815 20.53 56.28 47.01
N ARG A 816 21.25 55.33 46.72
CA ARG A 816 22.60 54.81 47.17
C ARG A 816 22.76 53.31 46.94
N ASP A 817 23.81 53.01 46.26
CA ASP A 817 24.64 51.80 46.32
C ASP A 817 25.51 51.84 47.64
N PRO A 818 26.30 50.90 48.08
CA PRO A 818 26.67 49.56 47.54
C PRO A 818 26.98 48.50 48.63
N LYS A 819 27.54 47.36 48.14
CA LYS A 819 28.51 46.45 48.80
C LYS A 819 28.09 45.08 49.27
N GLN A 820 28.79 44.15 48.63
CA GLN A 820 29.70 43.12 49.21
C GLN A 820 29.01 41.96 49.95
N ALA A 821 29.41 40.76 49.89
CA ALA A 821 30.50 39.98 49.37
C ALA A 821 30.26 38.48 49.72
N ALA A 822 30.86 37.60 48.93
CA ALA A 822 31.55 36.39 49.32
C ALA A 822 30.81 35.15 49.90
N GLY A 823 31.12 34.00 49.26
CA GLY A 823 31.36 32.80 50.04
C GLY A 823 30.99 31.50 49.33
N ALA A 824 31.87 30.98 48.46
CA ALA A 824 31.94 29.54 48.23
C ALA A 824 32.54 28.84 49.43
N PRO A 825 32.47 27.49 49.62
CA PRO A 825 33.12 26.55 48.73
C PRO A 825 32.38 25.16 48.57
N ARG A 826 32.83 24.43 47.56
CA ARG A 826 32.82 22.94 47.46
C ARG A 826 33.77 22.38 48.53
N PRO A 827 33.73 21.01 48.82
CA PRO A 827 33.98 19.93 47.89
C PRO A 827 33.40 18.54 48.26
N ALA A 828 33.61 17.60 47.30
CA ALA A 828 34.12 16.22 47.39
C ALA A 828 33.12 15.07 47.63
N GLU A 829 33.08 14.19 46.62
CA GLU A 829 33.53 12.79 46.56
C GLU A 829 32.74 11.71 47.34
N ALA A 830 32.17 10.76 46.61
CA ALA A 830 32.64 9.35 46.59
C ALA A 830 31.59 8.44 45.95
N ALA A 831 31.96 7.75 44.90
CA ALA A 831 31.48 6.42 44.54
C ALA A 831 32.22 5.39 45.45
N PRO A 832 32.00 4.06 45.40
CA PRO A 832 31.27 3.23 44.44
C PRO A 832 30.51 2.03 45.08
N ASP A 833 30.00 1.18 44.24
CA ASP A 833 29.98 -0.27 44.17
C ASP A 833 28.68 -1.05 44.26
N ARG A 834 28.49 -1.81 43.17
CA ARG A 834 28.03 -3.18 42.97
C ARG A 834 26.77 -3.70 43.72
N ALA A 835 25.81 -4.10 42.97
CA ALA A 835 25.46 -5.50 42.69
C ALA A 835 24.50 -5.53 41.49
#